data_e18313a9aa03dd1c69125a718aaf55cb
#
_entry.id   e18313a9aa03dd1c69125a718aaf55cb
#
_cell.length_a   1.000
_cell.length_b   1.000
_cell.length_c   1.000
_cell.angle_alpha   90.00
_cell.angle_beta   90.00
_cell.angle_gamma   90.00
#
_symmetry.space_group_name_H-M   'P 1'
#
loop_
_entity.id
_entity.type
_entity.pdbx_description
1 polymer ?
#
loop_
_entity_poly.entity_id
_entity_poly.type
_entity_poly.pdbx_seq_one_letter_code
_entity_poly.pdbx_strand_id
1 'polypeptide(L)'
;MNKRFFLTLLLAFVCTTLSYADGGMWLMQQINGQVARMKSLGMQLEAADIYNPNGSSLKDAVVLFDGGCTGVLVSDQGLLLTNHHCGYDQIQKHSSVQHNYLKDGFWSYSLSEELVNPGLEVEIVDEITDVTAAVKKELERIKKPSGLEFLSPRYLSSLAPEIVGKKAASRPGYRYEIKAFYGGNRYYMFTKKVFRDVRLVAAPPSSIGKFGSDTDNWAWPRHTGDFSIFRLYADKNGNPAEYSKDNVPYRPKRWVKVNAQGVKEGDFALIMGYPGTTYKFFTADEVTEWSEIDNNIRIEMRAILQDVMLREMLADPKINIMYAAKYASSQNGYKRAQGANWAIRRRSLREIKSAQQQEVLAWAKQKGIATTEEAVRAISKAIEGRQDLRMRQRYLLEGILMGIEMSNAPAADSDIADHWDDPARREAGLQSIRKQFEAFFNKDYSPEVEKALAIALLTRYAERIPAEKQPISIREGIAEYGSAKAYVEMIFDKSIYASRERFEEFMKNPDRDRLLRDPMSRFAASVAYEHQKLAKEVAAFDAPLAAAQRFYVASVLDMKGQPNLAPDANLTLRFTYGEIKGYQPRDVVTYGAKSTLEGVMEKEDPNNWEYVVDPKLKALYEAKNYGRYANSDGSMPVNFCATTHTTGGNSGSPVMNARGELIGLNFDRNWEGVGGDIEYLPNYQRSIILDIRYLLFIIDKFAGCQRLIDEIQPQF
;
A
#
# COMPACT_ATOMS: atom_id res chain seq x y z
N MET A 1 -11.99 52.87 34.00
CA MET A 1 -11.40 52.06 32.93
C MET A 1 -12.51 51.20 32.31
N ASN A 2 -12.80 51.42 31.05
CA ASN A 2 -14.05 51.07 30.39
C ASN A 2 -14.16 49.53 30.09
N LYS A 3 -15.25 48.91 30.52
CA LYS A 3 -15.63 47.53 30.18
C LYS A 3 -15.65 47.25 28.65
N ARG A 4 -15.72 48.27 27.81
CA ARG A 4 -15.63 48.13 26.35
C ARG A 4 -14.22 47.80 25.83
N PHE A 5 -13.17 48.20 26.56
CA PHE A 5 -11.77 47.90 26.19
C PHE A 5 -11.42 46.44 26.46
N PHE A 6 -12.00 45.84 27.48
CA PHE A 6 -11.80 44.41 27.79
C PHE A 6 -12.54 43.48 26.82
N LEU A 7 -13.72 43.90 26.30
CA LEU A 7 -14.45 43.11 25.32
C LEU A 7 -13.78 43.12 23.95
N THR A 8 -13.11 44.23 23.57
CA THR A 8 -12.36 44.34 22.30
C THR A 8 -11.05 43.54 22.37
N LEU A 9 -10.39 43.42 23.53
CA LEU A 9 -9.24 42.57 23.70
C LEU A 9 -9.62 41.07 23.75
N LEU A 10 -10.78 40.72 24.30
CA LEU A 10 -11.29 39.36 24.30
C LEU A 10 -11.73 38.89 22.89
N LEU A 11 -12.31 39.80 22.08
CA LEU A 11 -12.62 39.50 20.67
C LEU A 11 -11.37 39.43 19.77
N ALA A 12 -10.33 40.19 20.07
CA ALA A 12 -9.03 40.11 19.36
C ALA A 12 -8.25 38.82 19.70
N PHE A 13 -8.50 38.19 20.86
CA PHE A 13 -7.87 36.94 21.25
C PHE A 13 -8.60 35.71 20.73
N VAL A 14 -9.86 35.85 20.26
CA VAL A 14 -10.63 34.71 19.64
C VAL A 14 -10.39 34.60 18.14
N CYS A 15 -9.70 35.58 17.51
CA CYS A 15 -9.35 35.58 16.09
C CYS A 15 -7.91 35.10 15.79
N THR A 16 -7.18 34.54 16.73
CA THR A 16 -6.09 33.65 16.37
C THR A 16 -6.68 32.30 15.97
N THR A 17 -7.21 32.27 14.74
CA THR A 17 -7.44 31.01 14.05
C THR A 17 -6.14 30.24 14.10
N LEU A 18 -6.10 29.22 14.93
CA LEU A 18 -5.06 28.22 14.91
C LEU A 18 -4.98 27.73 13.46
N SER A 19 -3.97 28.19 12.76
CA SER A 19 -3.68 27.80 11.39
C SER A 19 -3.15 26.36 11.44
N TYR A 20 -4.05 25.40 11.59
CA TYR A 20 -3.71 23.99 11.43
C TYR A 20 -3.37 23.76 9.97
N ALA A 21 -2.26 23.06 9.72
CA ALA A 21 -2.03 22.48 8.42
C ALA A 21 -3.25 21.63 8.08
N ASP A 22 -3.94 21.96 6.99
CA ASP A 22 -5.19 21.30 6.62
C ASP A 22 -4.89 19.86 6.20
N GLY A 23 -5.17 18.91 7.08
CA GLY A 23 -5.00 17.50 6.82
C GLY A 23 -5.89 17.05 5.68
N GLY A 24 -5.31 16.79 4.51
CA GLY A 24 -6.03 16.30 3.36
C GLY A 24 -5.14 15.61 2.35
N MET A 25 -5.66 14.54 1.76
CA MET A 25 -5.18 13.94 0.53
C MET A 25 -6.12 14.39 -0.57
N TRP A 26 -5.87 15.61 -1.08
CA TRP A 26 -6.77 16.35 -1.94
C TRP A 26 -6.85 15.78 -3.35
N LEU A 27 -8.03 15.83 -3.96
CA LEU A 27 -8.19 15.51 -5.38
C LEU A 27 -7.47 16.56 -6.24
N MET A 28 -6.92 16.14 -7.37
CA MET A 28 -6.27 17.08 -8.32
C MET A 28 -7.22 18.22 -8.74
N GLN A 29 -8.51 17.94 -8.88
CA GLN A 29 -9.54 18.94 -9.22
C GLN A 29 -9.82 19.95 -8.10
N GLN A 30 -9.38 19.67 -6.86
CA GLN A 30 -9.55 20.59 -5.72
C GLN A 30 -8.38 21.57 -5.58
N ILE A 31 -7.38 21.53 -6.48
CA ILE A 31 -6.15 22.33 -6.38
C ILE A 31 -6.45 23.84 -6.26
N ASN A 32 -7.39 24.36 -7.05
CA ASN A 32 -7.74 25.78 -7.03
C ASN A 32 -8.24 26.27 -5.66
N GLY A 33 -8.92 25.39 -4.90
CA GLY A 33 -9.37 25.70 -3.53
C GLY A 33 -8.24 25.73 -2.51
N GLN A 34 -7.05 25.14 -2.82
CA GLN A 34 -5.93 25.01 -1.91
C GLN A 34 -4.77 26.00 -2.21
N VAL A 35 -4.70 26.55 -3.41
CA VAL A 35 -3.57 27.40 -3.86
C VAL A 35 -3.29 28.56 -2.92
N ALA A 36 -4.30 29.28 -2.46
CA ALA A 36 -4.11 30.45 -1.58
C ALA A 36 -3.41 30.01 -0.27
N ARG A 37 -3.80 28.86 0.29
CA ARG A 37 -3.19 28.30 1.49
C ARG A 37 -1.77 27.82 1.22
N MET A 38 -1.55 27.11 0.11
CA MET A 38 -0.22 26.64 -0.29
C MET A 38 0.74 27.82 -0.51
N LYS A 39 0.29 28.90 -1.16
CA LYS A 39 1.08 30.13 -1.33
C LYS A 39 1.41 30.81 0.00
N SER A 40 0.50 30.79 0.98
CA SER A 40 0.79 31.32 2.32
C SER A 40 1.87 30.53 3.09
N LEU A 41 2.11 29.27 2.69
CA LEU A 41 3.21 28.42 3.19
C LEU A 41 4.47 28.51 2.32
N GLY A 42 4.51 29.39 1.34
CA GLY A 42 5.70 29.66 0.52
C GLY A 42 5.68 29.06 -0.89
N MET A 43 4.63 28.36 -1.33
CA MET A 43 4.53 27.82 -2.69
C MET A 43 4.65 28.93 -3.76
N GLN A 44 5.45 28.67 -4.79
CA GLN A 44 5.69 29.57 -5.91
C GLN A 44 5.02 29.10 -7.22
N LEU A 45 4.41 27.91 -7.22
CA LEU A 45 3.72 27.33 -8.37
C LEU A 45 2.30 27.91 -8.51
N GLU A 46 1.80 27.86 -9.74
CA GLU A 46 0.38 28.04 -10.03
C GLU A 46 -0.35 26.69 -10.03
N ALA A 47 -1.68 26.72 -9.91
CA ALA A 47 -2.50 25.51 -9.94
C ALA A 47 -2.23 24.65 -11.19
N ALA A 48 -2.07 25.31 -12.35
CA ALA A 48 -1.84 24.65 -13.63
C ALA A 48 -0.47 23.95 -13.73
N ASP A 49 0.52 24.36 -12.95
CA ASP A 49 1.82 23.68 -12.88
C ASP A 49 1.69 22.31 -12.21
N ILE A 50 0.78 22.19 -11.23
CA ILE A 50 0.53 20.96 -10.46
C ILE A 50 -0.45 20.07 -11.21
N TYR A 51 -1.58 20.63 -11.65
CA TYR A 51 -2.61 19.94 -12.39
C TYR A 51 -3.21 20.79 -13.50
N ASN A 52 -2.98 20.37 -14.74
CA ASN A 52 -3.57 20.99 -15.93
C ASN A 52 -4.34 19.92 -16.73
N PRO A 53 -5.69 19.97 -16.76
CA PRO A 53 -6.47 18.99 -17.52
C PRO A 53 -6.27 19.11 -19.04
N ASN A 54 -5.82 20.27 -19.55
CA ASN A 54 -5.66 20.55 -20.97
C ASN A 54 -4.20 20.60 -21.43
N GLY A 55 -3.23 20.29 -20.54
CA GLY A 55 -1.81 20.39 -20.85
C GLY A 55 -0.94 19.56 -19.93
N SER A 56 0.39 19.68 -20.11
CA SER A 56 1.35 18.99 -19.26
C SER A 56 1.49 19.71 -17.90
N SER A 57 1.61 18.95 -16.85
CA SER A 57 1.81 19.43 -15.48
C SER A 57 2.60 18.42 -14.65
N LEU A 58 2.90 18.70 -13.38
CA LEU A 58 3.63 17.78 -12.49
C LEU A 58 2.95 16.42 -12.36
N LYS A 59 1.61 16.35 -12.51
CA LYS A 59 0.89 15.07 -12.48
C LYS A 59 1.41 14.03 -13.48
N ASP A 60 1.94 14.48 -14.63
CA ASP A 60 2.39 13.59 -15.71
C ASP A 60 3.73 12.89 -15.41
N ALA A 61 4.42 13.36 -14.36
CA ALA A 61 5.65 12.75 -13.87
C ALA A 61 5.43 11.80 -12.69
N VAL A 62 4.22 11.75 -12.09
CA VAL A 62 3.92 10.92 -10.93
C VAL A 62 3.17 9.67 -11.36
N VAL A 63 3.70 8.52 -11.00
CA VAL A 63 3.22 7.23 -11.48
C VAL A 63 2.70 6.35 -10.35
N LEU A 64 1.73 5.49 -10.65
CA LEU A 64 1.38 4.35 -9.81
C LEU A 64 2.32 3.20 -10.15
N PHE A 65 3.10 2.75 -9.17
CA PHE A 65 4.07 1.67 -9.31
C PHE A 65 3.51 0.38 -8.72
N ASP A 66 3.48 -0.67 -9.53
CA ASP A 66 3.06 -2.03 -9.14
C ASP A 66 1.70 -2.09 -8.41
N GLY A 67 0.78 -1.21 -8.78
CA GLY A 67 -0.57 -1.16 -8.21
C GLY A 67 -0.67 -0.85 -6.71
N GLY A 68 0.44 -0.51 -6.03
CA GLY A 68 0.46 -0.31 -4.59
C GLY A 68 1.35 0.82 -4.06
N CYS A 69 2.32 1.27 -4.85
CA CYS A 69 3.26 2.33 -4.52
C CYS A 69 3.16 3.50 -5.51
N THR A 70 3.88 4.55 -5.22
CA THR A 70 4.07 5.71 -6.09
C THR A 70 5.50 5.74 -6.61
N GLY A 71 5.73 6.37 -7.75
CA GLY A 71 7.06 6.70 -8.25
C GLY A 71 7.07 8.05 -8.96
N VAL A 72 8.25 8.52 -9.32
CA VAL A 72 8.44 9.79 -10.01
C VAL A 72 9.45 9.67 -11.14
N LEU A 73 9.10 10.19 -12.30
CA LEU A 73 10.00 10.32 -13.44
C LEU A 73 10.93 11.52 -13.25
N VAL A 74 12.25 11.30 -13.39
CA VAL A 74 13.29 12.30 -13.11
C VAL A 74 14.20 12.58 -14.29
N SER A 75 13.97 11.95 -15.44
CA SER A 75 14.70 12.23 -16.68
C SER A 75 13.79 12.21 -17.91
N ASP A 76 14.28 12.75 -19.02
CA ASP A 76 13.64 12.69 -20.33
C ASP A 76 13.76 11.31 -21.00
N GLN A 77 14.38 10.34 -20.33
CA GLN A 77 14.57 8.96 -20.78
C GLN A 77 13.87 7.93 -19.88
N GLY A 78 12.80 8.36 -19.20
CA GLY A 78 11.94 7.47 -18.46
C GLY A 78 12.53 6.88 -17.17
N LEU A 79 13.61 7.50 -16.62
CA LEU A 79 14.19 7.09 -15.35
C LEU A 79 13.21 7.37 -14.23
N LEU A 80 12.90 6.35 -13.43
CA LEU A 80 11.86 6.33 -12.41
C LEU A 80 12.48 6.08 -11.04
N LEU A 81 12.25 6.95 -10.08
CA LEU A 81 12.58 6.75 -8.68
C LEU A 81 11.36 6.26 -7.91
N THR A 82 11.56 5.26 -7.05
CA THR A 82 10.60 4.80 -6.04
C THR A 82 11.34 4.31 -4.80
N ASN A 83 10.64 3.74 -3.82
CA ASN A 83 11.31 3.20 -2.63
C ASN A 83 11.94 1.82 -2.86
N HIS A 84 12.90 1.48 -2.02
CA HIS A 84 13.50 0.15 -1.98
C HIS A 84 12.46 -0.92 -1.64
N HIS A 85 11.64 -0.66 -0.63
CA HIS A 85 10.58 -1.60 -0.24
C HIS A 85 9.48 -1.75 -1.32
N CYS A 86 9.26 -0.77 -2.19
CA CYS A 86 8.36 -0.89 -3.34
C CYS A 86 8.94 -1.80 -4.44
N GLY A 87 10.25 -1.73 -4.65
CA GLY A 87 10.97 -2.59 -5.59
C GLY A 87 11.41 -3.93 -5.02
N TYR A 88 11.14 -4.21 -3.75
CA TYR A 88 11.73 -5.33 -3.01
C TYR A 88 11.45 -6.69 -3.63
N ASP A 89 10.21 -6.94 -4.08
CA ASP A 89 9.82 -8.17 -4.78
C ASP A 89 10.63 -8.35 -6.09
N GLN A 90 10.83 -7.27 -6.84
CA GLN A 90 11.60 -7.32 -8.09
C GLN A 90 13.09 -7.58 -7.82
N ILE A 91 13.67 -6.94 -6.80
CA ILE A 91 15.06 -7.18 -6.37
C ILE A 91 15.22 -8.64 -5.91
N GLN A 92 14.26 -9.17 -5.13
CA GLN A 92 14.24 -10.56 -4.70
C GLN A 92 14.14 -11.52 -5.89
N LYS A 93 13.27 -11.28 -6.86
CA LYS A 93 13.11 -12.13 -8.05
C LYS A 93 14.40 -12.28 -8.86
N HIS A 94 15.25 -11.27 -8.87
CA HIS A 94 16.56 -11.30 -9.52
C HIS A 94 17.68 -11.83 -8.62
N SER A 95 17.41 -12.04 -7.32
CA SER A 95 18.40 -12.54 -6.36
C SER A 95 18.50 -14.06 -6.35
N SER A 96 19.70 -14.55 -6.08
CA SER A 96 20.02 -15.96 -5.80
C SER A 96 21.10 -16.02 -4.72
N VAL A 97 21.44 -17.21 -4.24
CA VAL A 97 22.54 -17.38 -3.27
C VAL A 97 23.89 -16.90 -3.86
N GLN A 98 24.08 -17.08 -5.18
CA GLN A 98 25.33 -16.67 -5.88
C GLN A 98 25.34 -15.16 -6.25
N HIS A 99 24.16 -14.57 -6.45
CA HIS A 99 23.97 -13.16 -6.83
C HIS A 99 22.88 -12.57 -5.95
N ASN A 100 23.22 -12.21 -4.71
CA ASN A 100 22.26 -11.74 -3.73
C ASN A 100 22.11 -10.21 -3.80
N TYR A 101 21.28 -9.72 -4.74
CA TYR A 101 21.04 -8.28 -4.91
C TYR A 101 20.32 -7.63 -3.71
N LEU A 102 19.62 -8.41 -2.86
CA LEU A 102 19.11 -7.90 -1.60
C LEU A 102 20.23 -7.53 -0.64
N LYS A 103 21.33 -8.34 -0.62
CA LYS A 103 22.47 -8.13 0.27
C LYS A 103 23.51 -7.17 -0.32
N ASP A 104 23.81 -7.32 -1.60
CA ASP A 104 24.97 -6.67 -2.24
C ASP A 104 24.57 -5.41 -3.03
N GLY A 105 23.24 -5.19 -3.21
CA GLY A 105 22.71 -4.17 -4.12
C GLY A 105 22.80 -4.58 -5.59
N PHE A 106 22.18 -3.78 -6.45
CA PHE A 106 22.27 -3.92 -7.91
C PHE A 106 22.49 -2.54 -8.55
N TRP A 107 23.42 -2.45 -9.50
CA TRP A 107 23.75 -1.22 -10.21
C TRP A 107 24.02 -1.54 -11.68
N SER A 108 23.21 -1.01 -12.59
CA SER A 108 23.47 -1.12 -14.02
C SER A 108 24.33 0.06 -14.48
N TYR A 109 25.44 -0.22 -15.14
CA TYR A 109 26.37 0.79 -15.67
C TYR A 109 26.09 1.09 -17.15
N SER A 110 25.16 0.35 -17.77
CA SER A 110 24.68 0.56 -19.14
C SER A 110 23.21 0.21 -19.26
N LEU A 111 22.53 0.68 -20.33
CA LEU A 111 21.12 0.32 -20.62
C LEU A 111 20.93 -1.19 -20.85
N SER A 112 21.96 -1.88 -21.35
CA SER A 112 21.92 -3.32 -21.63
C SER A 112 21.96 -4.18 -20.37
N GLU A 113 22.39 -3.63 -19.24
CA GLU A 113 22.42 -4.33 -17.94
C GLU A 113 21.13 -4.17 -17.14
N GLU A 114 20.21 -3.31 -17.60
CA GLU A 114 18.93 -3.10 -16.92
C GLU A 114 18.05 -4.36 -16.97
N LEU A 115 17.57 -4.83 -15.82
CA LEU A 115 16.91 -6.12 -15.67
C LEU A 115 15.40 -6.02 -15.93
N VAL A 116 14.90 -6.86 -16.82
CA VAL A 116 13.47 -6.91 -17.18
C VAL A 116 12.65 -7.52 -16.05
N ASN A 117 11.50 -6.92 -15.71
CA ASN A 117 10.61 -7.40 -14.66
C ASN A 117 9.26 -7.85 -15.26
N PRO A 118 9.12 -9.12 -15.65
CA PRO A 118 7.87 -9.64 -16.18
C PRO A 118 6.72 -9.50 -15.17
N GLY A 119 5.60 -8.94 -15.63
CA GLY A 119 4.41 -8.73 -14.79
C GLY A 119 4.40 -7.44 -13.97
N LEU A 120 5.49 -6.68 -13.95
CA LEU A 120 5.53 -5.35 -13.32
C LEU A 120 4.80 -4.34 -14.20
N GLU A 121 3.81 -3.64 -13.65
CA GLU A 121 3.09 -2.55 -14.32
C GLU A 121 3.38 -1.20 -13.69
N VAL A 122 3.49 -0.18 -14.52
CA VAL A 122 3.53 1.23 -14.11
C VAL A 122 2.47 2.02 -14.85
N GLU A 123 1.65 2.78 -14.11
CA GLU A 123 0.54 3.55 -14.68
C GLU A 123 0.77 5.05 -14.54
N ILE A 124 0.51 5.80 -15.61
CA ILE A 124 0.50 7.26 -15.63
C ILE A 124 -0.92 7.75 -15.91
N VAL A 125 -1.46 8.61 -15.04
CA VAL A 125 -2.78 9.23 -15.27
C VAL A 125 -2.69 10.23 -16.42
N ASP A 126 -3.40 9.94 -17.49
CA ASP A 126 -3.55 10.82 -18.66
C ASP A 126 -4.66 11.86 -18.40
N GLU A 127 -5.86 11.39 -18.00
CA GLU A 127 -7.04 12.22 -17.78
C GLU A 127 -7.83 11.81 -16.54
N ILE A 128 -8.49 12.76 -15.90
CA ILE A 128 -9.44 12.55 -14.79
C ILE A 128 -10.75 13.26 -15.14
N THR A 129 -11.82 12.48 -15.30
CA THR A 129 -13.15 12.97 -15.73
C THR A 129 -14.19 12.76 -14.64
N ASP A 130 -15.00 13.77 -14.30
CA ASP A 130 -16.19 13.57 -13.45
C ASP A 130 -17.27 12.83 -14.25
N VAL A 131 -17.59 11.62 -13.83
CA VAL A 131 -18.60 10.75 -14.46
C VAL A 131 -19.79 10.49 -13.52
N THR A 132 -19.96 11.33 -12.49
CA THR A 132 -20.96 11.14 -11.43
C THR A 132 -22.38 10.97 -12.01
N ALA A 133 -22.79 11.85 -12.93
CA ALA A 133 -24.13 11.79 -13.52
C ALA A 133 -24.33 10.51 -14.38
N ALA A 134 -23.32 10.15 -15.15
CA ALA A 134 -23.38 8.95 -16.00
C ALA A 134 -23.47 7.67 -15.15
N VAL A 135 -22.61 7.54 -14.12
CA VAL A 135 -22.63 6.37 -13.23
C VAL A 135 -23.96 6.27 -12.47
N LYS A 136 -24.49 7.38 -11.93
CA LYS A 136 -25.78 7.35 -11.24
C LYS A 136 -26.90 6.83 -12.14
N LYS A 137 -26.95 7.30 -13.38
CA LYS A 137 -27.91 6.84 -14.37
C LYS A 137 -27.79 5.33 -14.67
N GLU A 138 -26.58 4.79 -14.74
CA GLU A 138 -26.39 3.35 -14.95
C GLU A 138 -26.77 2.51 -13.72
N LEU A 139 -26.47 3.01 -12.50
CA LEU A 139 -26.89 2.36 -11.27
C LEU A 139 -28.42 2.23 -11.14
N GLU A 140 -29.19 3.23 -11.60
CA GLU A 140 -30.66 3.20 -11.61
C GLU A 140 -31.23 2.13 -12.56
N ARG A 141 -30.47 1.67 -13.54
CA ARG A 141 -30.87 0.66 -14.54
C ARG A 141 -30.74 -0.77 -14.04
N ILE A 142 -30.11 -1.00 -12.90
CA ILE A 142 -29.87 -2.34 -12.38
C ILE A 142 -31.19 -2.96 -11.91
N LYS A 143 -31.59 -4.06 -12.56
CA LYS A 143 -32.87 -4.74 -12.27
C LYS A 143 -32.85 -5.52 -10.94
N LYS A 144 -31.70 -6.07 -10.55
CA LYS A 144 -31.51 -6.87 -9.32
C LYS A 144 -30.19 -6.48 -8.67
N PRO A 145 -30.13 -5.34 -7.93
CA PRO A 145 -28.93 -4.89 -7.30
C PRO A 145 -28.55 -5.78 -6.11
N SER A 146 -27.26 -6.02 -5.92
CA SER A 146 -26.72 -6.61 -4.67
C SER A 146 -26.68 -5.58 -3.54
N GLY A 147 -26.75 -4.29 -3.90
CA GLY A 147 -26.67 -3.16 -2.98
C GLY A 147 -25.26 -2.64 -2.76
N LEU A 148 -24.24 -3.22 -3.41
CA LEU A 148 -22.82 -2.80 -3.32
C LEU A 148 -22.23 -2.33 -4.64
N GLU A 149 -22.97 -2.36 -5.74
CA GLU A 149 -22.49 -1.97 -7.08
C GLU A 149 -21.91 -0.55 -7.09
N PHE A 150 -22.52 0.35 -6.35
CA PHE A 150 -22.11 1.75 -6.29
C PHE A 150 -20.73 1.98 -5.64
N LEU A 151 -20.15 0.97 -4.99
CA LEU A 151 -18.79 0.96 -4.43
C LEU A 151 -17.88 -0.08 -5.10
N SER A 152 -18.42 -1.03 -5.86
CA SER A 152 -17.66 -2.12 -6.46
C SER A 152 -16.72 -1.63 -7.56
N PRO A 153 -15.38 -1.67 -7.37
CA PRO A 153 -14.44 -1.21 -8.39
C PRO A 153 -14.59 -1.97 -9.72
N ARG A 154 -14.86 -3.28 -9.65
CA ARG A 154 -15.07 -4.13 -10.84
C ARG A 154 -16.32 -3.70 -11.61
N TYR A 155 -17.45 -3.51 -10.91
CA TYR A 155 -18.69 -3.09 -11.55
C TYR A 155 -18.53 -1.68 -12.12
N LEU A 156 -18.05 -0.72 -11.34
CA LEU A 156 -17.87 0.66 -11.78
C LEU A 156 -16.98 0.76 -13.02
N SER A 157 -15.83 0.07 -13.02
CA SER A 157 -14.93 0.10 -14.18
C SER A 157 -15.50 -0.60 -15.40
N SER A 158 -16.42 -1.56 -15.22
CA SER A 158 -17.15 -2.19 -16.35
C SER A 158 -18.08 -1.23 -17.09
N LEU A 159 -18.42 -0.07 -16.49
CA LEU A 159 -19.22 0.97 -17.13
C LEU A 159 -18.41 1.88 -18.08
N ALA A 160 -17.08 1.80 -18.06
CA ALA A 160 -16.24 2.67 -18.88
C ALA A 160 -16.58 2.59 -20.41
N PRO A 161 -16.80 1.42 -21.04
CA PRO A 161 -17.18 1.34 -22.45
C PRO A 161 -18.49 2.07 -22.80
N GLU A 162 -19.43 2.13 -21.87
CA GLU A 162 -20.71 2.84 -22.07
C GLU A 162 -20.54 4.36 -21.98
N ILE A 163 -19.52 4.83 -21.21
CA ILE A 163 -19.25 6.25 -20.98
C ILE A 163 -18.36 6.83 -22.07
N VAL A 164 -17.25 6.16 -22.43
CA VAL A 164 -16.27 6.66 -23.41
C VAL A 164 -16.46 6.08 -24.80
N GLY A 165 -17.34 5.10 -24.98
CA GLY A 165 -17.53 4.34 -26.22
C GLY A 165 -16.56 3.14 -26.32
N LYS A 166 -17.04 2.04 -26.87
CA LYS A 166 -16.32 0.75 -26.96
C LYS A 166 -14.95 0.86 -27.63
N LYS A 167 -14.83 1.67 -28.70
CA LYS A 167 -13.57 1.87 -29.44
C LYS A 167 -12.53 2.54 -28.58
N ALA A 168 -12.90 3.58 -27.82
CA ALA A 168 -11.98 4.28 -26.92
C ALA A 168 -11.56 3.38 -25.75
N ALA A 169 -12.52 2.66 -25.14
CA ALA A 169 -12.26 1.73 -24.04
C ALA A 169 -11.32 0.56 -24.41
N SER A 170 -11.19 0.23 -25.70
CA SER A 170 -10.31 -0.85 -26.20
C SER A 170 -8.94 -0.33 -26.68
N ARG A 171 -8.58 0.91 -26.39
CA ARG A 171 -7.31 1.49 -26.83
C ARG A 171 -6.12 0.73 -26.20
N PRO A 172 -5.20 0.14 -27.01
CA PRO A 172 -4.05 -0.61 -26.50
C PRO A 172 -3.16 0.28 -25.59
N GLY A 173 -2.66 -0.30 -24.51
CA GLY A 173 -1.81 0.40 -23.55
C GLY A 173 -2.55 1.41 -22.65
N TYR A 174 -3.90 1.42 -22.68
CA TYR A 174 -4.71 2.29 -21.82
C TYR A 174 -5.65 1.48 -20.93
N ARG A 175 -5.87 2.00 -19.73
CA ARG A 175 -6.83 1.47 -18.75
C ARG A 175 -7.79 2.59 -18.34
N TYR A 176 -9.08 2.25 -18.24
CA TYR A 176 -10.13 3.15 -17.78
C TYR A 176 -10.65 2.62 -16.45
N GLU A 177 -10.48 3.37 -15.39
CA GLU A 177 -10.88 2.97 -14.05
C GLU A 177 -11.82 4.00 -13.43
N ILE A 178 -13.02 3.55 -13.00
CA ILE A 178 -13.99 4.41 -12.32
C ILE A 178 -13.92 4.11 -10.83
N LYS A 179 -13.69 5.16 -10.05
CA LYS A 179 -13.63 5.08 -8.59
C LYS A 179 -14.77 5.86 -7.93
N ALA A 180 -15.29 5.31 -6.84
CA ALA A 180 -16.22 5.99 -5.96
C ALA A 180 -15.47 6.88 -4.96
N PHE A 181 -16.07 8.02 -4.66
CA PHE A 181 -15.58 8.99 -3.69
C PHE A 181 -16.71 9.43 -2.76
N TYR A 182 -16.37 9.87 -1.54
CA TYR A 182 -17.34 10.31 -0.55
C TYR A 182 -18.46 9.28 -0.33
N GLY A 183 -18.07 8.00 -0.09
CA GLY A 183 -19.04 6.93 0.12
C GLY A 183 -19.95 6.63 -1.10
N GLY A 184 -19.50 6.89 -2.33
CA GLY A 184 -20.29 6.72 -3.55
C GLY A 184 -21.20 7.90 -3.89
N ASN A 185 -20.97 9.09 -3.31
CA ASN A 185 -21.69 10.31 -3.67
C ASN A 185 -21.11 11.01 -4.90
N ARG A 186 -19.85 10.73 -5.27
CA ARG A 186 -19.16 11.20 -6.48
C ARG A 186 -18.40 10.07 -7.15
N TYR A 187 -18.19 10.20 -8.47
CA TYR A 187 -17.45 9.21 -9.27
C TYR A 187 -16.53 9.93 -10.24
N TYR A 188 -15.27 9.51 -10.25
CA TYR A 188 -14.30 10.00 -11.24
C TYR A 188 -13.73 8.82 -12.02
N MET A 189 -13.57 9.02 -13.33
CA MET A 189 -12.91 8.07 -14.22
C MET A 189 -11.48 8.54 -14.44
N PHE A 190 -10.54 7.61 -14.26
CA PHE A 190 -9.12 7.78 -14.51
C PHE A 190 -8.74 7.05 -15.79
N THR A 191 -8.34 7.80 -16.81
CA THR A 191 -7.72 7.26 -18.01
C THR A 191 -6.22 7.17 -17.78
N LYS A 192 -5.64 5.97 -17.88
CA LYS A 192 -4.26 5.70 -17.52
C LYS A 192 -3.50 5.05 -18.67
N LYS A 193 -2.25 5.44 -18.90
CA LYS A 193 -1.28 4.71 -19.71
C LYS A 193 -0.65 3.62 -18.87
N VAL A 194 -0.54 2.39 -19.39
CA VAL A 194 -0.03 1.21 -18.66
C VAL A 194 1.23 0.71 -19.33
N PHE A 195 2.37 0.90 -18.69
CA PHE A 195 3.69 0.42 -19.14
C PHE A 195 3.99 -0.94 -18.52
N ARG A 196 4.42 -1.92 -19.35
CA ARG A 196 4.75 -3.29 -18.95
C ARG A 196 6.20 -3.69 -19.22
N ASP A 197 6.93 -2.93 -20.03
CA ASP A 197 8.40 -3.06 -20.11
C ASP A 197 9.01 -2.07 -19.11
N VAL A 198 9.15 -2.54 -17.87
CA VAL A 198 9.72 -1.79 -16.74
C VAL A 198 10.94 -2.54 -16.25
N ARG A 199 12.12 -1.88 -16.28
CA ARG A 199 13.38 -2.54 -15.96
C ARG A 199 13.99 -2.00 -14.69
N LEU A 200 14.58 -2.89 -13.87
CA LEU A 200 15.33 -2.51 -12.68
C LEU A 200 16.68 -1.94 -13.13
N VAL A 201 16.98 -0.72 -12.70
CA VAL A 201 18.21 0.03 -13.03
C VAL A 201 19.19 -0.01 -11.88
N ALA A 202 18.72 0.23 -10.65
CA ALA A 202 19.56 0.20 -9.47
C ALA A 202 18.75 0.01 -8.18
N ALA A 203 19.38 -0.62 -7.20
CA ALA A 203 18.90 -0.69 -5.82
C ALA A 203 20.09 -0.80 -4.87
N PRO A 204 20.15 -0.04 -3.76
CA PRO A 204 21.18 -0.21 -2.76
C PRO A 204 21.00 -1.56 -2.03
N PRO A 205 22.05 -2.06 -1.36
CA PRO A 205 21.91 -3.21 -0.46
C PRO A 205 20.92 -2.93 0.66
N SER A 206 20.27 -3.99 1.19
CA SER A 206 19.29 -3.85 2.27
C SER A 206 19.85 -3.18 3.53
N SER A 207 21.17 -3.30 3.79
CA SER A 207 21.87 -2.58 4.85
C SER A 207 21.82 -1.05 4.71
N ILE A 208 21.45 -0.54 3.52
CA ILE A 208 21.19 0.89 3.25
C ILE A 208 19.70 1.10 3.01
N GLY A 209 19.12 0.33 2.08
CA GLY A 209 17.74 0.49 1.61
C GLY A 209 16.67 0.11 2.67
N LYS A 210 17.06 -0.71 3.64
CA LYS A 210 16.19 -1.21 4.72
C LYS A 210 16.87 -1.15 6.10
N PHE A 211 17.83 -0.24 6.32
CA PHE A 211 18.51 -0.07 7.60
C PHE A 211 17.50 0.21 8.71
N GLY A 212 17.63 -0.49 9.85
CA GLY A 212 16.70 -0.46 10.97
C GLY A 212 15.43 -1.28 10.73
N SER A 213 15.27 -1.84 9.53
CA SER A 213 14.26 -2.84 9.14
C SER A 213 12.91 -2.69 9.86
N ASP A 214 12.48 -3.73 10.57
CA ASP A 214 11.17 -3.76 11.23
C ASP A 214 11.18 -3.03 12.58
N THR A 215 12.32 -2.94 13.24
CA THR A 215 12.45 -2.19 14.50
C THR A 215 12.18 -0.70 14.28
N ASP A 216 12.78 -0.09 13.26
CA ASP A 216 12.59 1.32 12.93
C ASP A 216 11.35 1.60 12.05
N ASN A 217 10.65 0.58 11.57
CA ASN A 217 9.46 0.77 10.72
C ASN A 217 8.40 1.57 11.49
N TRP A 218 7.86 2.63 10.84
CA TRP A 218 6.96 3.62 11.45
C TRP A 218 7.57 4.45 12.58
N ALA A 219 8.89 4.45 12.74
CA ALA A 219 9.55 5.21 13.79
C ALA A 219 10.28 6.45 13.27
N TRP A 220 10.36 7.49 14.12
CA TRP A 220 11.23 8.62 13.96
C TRP A 220 12.02 8.82 15.25
N PRO A 221 13.33 9.09 15.23
CA PRO A 221 14.20 9.38 14.07
C PRO A 221 14.50 8.15 13.21
N ARG A 222 14.49 8.34 11.87
CA ARG A 222 14.77 7.33 10.87
C ARG A 222 16.11 7.58 10.17
N HIS A 223 16.78 6.51 9.70
CA HIS A 223 18.11 6.58 9.09
C HIS A 223 18.23 5.62 7.89
N THR A 224 17.22 5.59 7.03
CA THR A 224 17.10 4.58 5.97
C THR A 224 17.24 5.22 4.59
N GLY A 225 18.06 4.61 3.72
CA GLY A 225 18.20 4.99 2.31
C GLY A 225 17.18 4.26 1.43
N ASP A 226 15.89 4.42 1.70
CA ASP A 226 14.82 3.65 1.07
C ASP A 226 14.51 4.13 -0.35
N PHE A 227 15.30 3.68 -1.33
CA PHE A 227 15.07 3.95 -2.75
C PHE A 227 15.41 2.77 -3.65
N SER A 228 14.77 2.72 -4.80
CA SER A 228 15.12 1.88 -5.95
C SER A 228 14.85 2.64 -7.24
N ILE A 229 15.54 2.28 -8.30
CA ILE A 229 15.53 2.98 -9.59
C ILE A 229 15.09 2.00 -10.66
N PHE A 230 14.10 2.40 -11.44
CA PHE A 230 13.60 1.67 -12.59
C PHE A 230 13.65 2.56 -13.84
N ARG A 231 13.35 1.98 -14.99
CA ARG A 231 13.15 2.71 -16.23
C ARG A 231 11.95 2.17 -16.98
N LEU A 232 11.14 3.09 -17.48
CA LEU A 232 10.05 2.78 -18.39
C LEU A 232 10.60 2.66 -19.81
N TYR A 233 10.16 1.62 -20.52
CA TYR A 233 10.40 1.42 -21.95
C TYR A 233 9.09 1.47 -22.72
N ALA A 234 9.16 1.92 -23.96
CA ALA A 234 8.04 2.06 -24.88
C ALA A 234 8.42 1.55 -26.27
N ASP A 235 7.42 1.36 -27.14
CA ASP A 235 7.69 1.12 -28.56
C ASP A 235 8.41 2.32 -29.22
N LYS A 236 8.88 2.15 -30.45
CA LYS A 236 9.59 3.21 -31.21
C LYS A 236 8.75 4.47 -31.45
N ASN A 237 7.41 4.38 -31.27
CA ASN A 237 6.48 5.50 -31.41
C ASN A 237 6.14 6.15 -30.05
N GLY A 238 6.73 5.67 -28.93
CA GLY A 238 6.48 6.16 -27.58
C GLY A 238 5.21 5.64 -26.93
N ASN A 239 4.58 4.59 -27.47
CA ASN A 239 3.40 3.97 -26.87
C ASN A 239 3.80 2.92 -25.85
N PRO A 240 3.01 2.76 -24.77
CA PRO A 240 3.15 1.64 -23.85
C PRO A 240 3.10 0.30 -24.61
N ALA A 241 4.03 -0.60 -24.30
CA ALA A 241 4.17 -1.89 -24.97
C ALA A 241 4.53 -3.00 -23.97
N GLU A 242 4.29 -4.24 -24.35
CA GLU A 242 4.88 -5.41 -23.70
C GLU A 242 6.40 -5.43 -23.94
N TYR A 243 7.13 -6.21 -23.13
CA TYR A 243 8.58 -6.32 -23.30
C TYR A 243 8.97 -6.70 -24.75
N SER A 244 9.90 -5.95 -25.31
CA SER A 244 10.56 -6.25 -26.55
C SER A 244 12.01 -5.78 -26.52
N LYS A 245 12.90 -6.49 -27.21
CA LYS A 245 14.30 -6.06 -27.41
C LYS A 245 14.41 -4.76 -28.21
N ASP A 246 13.37 -4.45 -29.00
CA ASP A 246 13.30 -3.26 -29.86
C ASP A 246 12.73 -2.04 -29.12
N ASN A 247 12.23 -2.20 -27.91
CA ASN A 247 11.74 -1.08 -27.12
C ASN A 247 12.88 -0.13 -26.73
N VAL A 248 12.54 1.14 -26.64
CA VAL A 248 13.45 2.23 -26.31
C VAL A 248 13.03 2.88 -24.98
N PRO A 249 13.95 3.56 -24.25
CA PRO A 249 13.57 4.34 -23.09
C PRO A 249 12.42 5.30 -23.39
N TYR A 250 11.41 5.28 -22.53
CA TYR A 250 10.23 6.14 -22.67
C TYR A 250 10.59 7.61 -22.53
N ARG A 251 10.08 8.46 -23.41
CA ARG A 251 10.22 9.91 -23.35
C ARG A 251 8.97 10.55 -22.77
N PRO A 252 8.95 10.88 -21.45
CA PRO A 252 7.80 11.46 -20.81
C PRO A 252 7.54 12.89 -21.26
N LYS A 253 6.26 13.33 -21.23
CA LYS A 253 5.89 14.73 -21.47
C LYS A 253 6.42 15.66 -20.37
N ARG A 254 6.62 15.14 -19.16
CA ARG A 254 7.09 15.86 -18.00
C ARG A 254 7.90 14.93 -17.10
N TRP A 255 8.96 15.49 -16.50
CA TRP A 255 9.71 14.86 -15.40
C TRP A 255 10.03 15.93 -14.36
N VAL A 256 10.32 15.52 -13.14
CA VAL A 256 10.61 16.41 -12.02
C VAL A 256 12.12 16.64 -11.95
N LYS A 257 12.55 17.90 -11.97
CA LYS A 257 13.95 18.27 -11.79
C LYS A 257 14.38 18.01 -10.35
N VAL A 258 15.58 17.48 -10.16
CA VAL A 258 16.14 17.16 -8.83
C VAL A 258 16.89 18.36 -8.27
N ASN A 259 16.53 18.76 -7.05
CA ASN A 259 17.18 19.85 -6.32
C ASN A 259 17.92 19.32 -5.09
N ALA A 260 19.26 19.41 -5.13
CA ALA A 260 20.17 18.93 -4.09
C ALA A 260 20.72 20.05 -3.18
N GLN A 261 20.12 21.23 -3.16
CA GLN A 261 20.53 22.37 -2.30
C GLN A 261 20.25 22.13 -0.81
N GLY A 262 19.45 21.08 -0.51
CA GLY A 262 19.06 20.74 0.85
C GLY A 262 17.80 21.44 1.31
N VAL A 263 17.37 21.09 2.54
CA VAL A 263 16.11 21.54 3.12
C VAL A 263 16.32 22.17 4.50
N LYS A 264 15.43 23.08 4.85
CA LYS A 264 15.42 23.76 6.17
C LYS A 264 14.07 23.55 6.84
N GLU A 265 14.05 23.60 8.15
CA GLU A 265 12.80 23.61 8.91
C GLU A 265 11.98 24.88 8.55
N GLY A 266 10.69 24.70 8.28
CA GLY A 266 9.79 25.71 7.77
C GLY A 266 9.67 25.77 6.25
N ASP A 267 10.53 25.06 5.50
CA ASP A 267 10.40 25.00 4.04
C ASP A 267 9.10 24.30 3.63
N PHE A 268 8.48 24.81 2.56
CA PHE A 268 7.28 24.23 1.97
C PHE A 268 7.57 22.85 1.38
N ALA A 269 6.66 21.91 1.60
CA ALA A 269 6.68 20.57 1.04
C ALA A 269 5.36 20.23 0.36
N LEU A 270 5.42 19.78 -0.91
CA LEU A 270 4.32 19.24 -1.70
C LEU A 270 4.59 17.77 -1.98
N ILE A 271 3.64 16.90 -1.66
CA ILE A 271 3.68 15.47 -2.01
C ILE A 271 2.55 15.19 -2.99
N MET A 272 2.86 14.52 -4.08
CA MET A 272 1.89 13.97 -5.02
C MET A 272 2.05 12.45 -5.09
N GLY A 273 0.94 11.70 -5.02
CA GLY A 273 1.02 10.24 -5.04
C GLY A 273 -0.32 9.55 -4.97
N TYR A 274 -0.26 8.23 -4.74
CA TYR A 274 -1.42 7.34 -4.77
C TYR A 274 -1.70 6.75 -3.38
N PRO A 275 -2.21 7.55 -2.42
CA PRO A 275 -2.56 7.03 -1.10
C PRO A 275 -3.61 5.93 -1.20
N GLY A 276 -3.40 4.83 -0.48
CA GLY A 276 -4.20 3.61 -0.59
C GLY A 276 -5.59 3.74 0.02
N THR A 277 -5.68 3.74 1.35
CA THR A 277 -6.98 3.72 2.04
C THR A 277 -6.93 4.51 3.34
N THR A 278 -7.95 5.35 3.55
CA THR A 278 -8.24 6.02 4.83
C THR A 278 -9.71 5.82 5.23
N TYR A 279 -10.04 6.21 6.46
CA TYR A 279 -11.32 5.98 7.10
C TYR A 279 -11.83 7.26 7.79
N LYS A 280 -11.70 8.39 7.11
CA LYS A 280 -12.04 9.72 7.67
C LYS A 280 -13.52 9.85 8.05
N PHE A 281 -14.38 9.15 7.33
CA PHE A 281 -15.83 9.17 7.53
C PHE A 281 -16.36 8.06 8.43
N PHE A 282 -15.49 7.30 9.09
CA PHE A 282 -15.94 6.30 10.06
C PHE A 282 -16.70 6.95 11.22
N THR A 283 -17.78 6.30 11.63
CA THR A 283 -18.46 6.54 12.90
C THR A 283 -17.66 5.96 14.07
N ALA A 284 -18.01 6.31 15.28
CA ALA A 284 -17.36 5.76 16.48
C ALA A 284 -17.46 4.22 16.56
N ASP A 285 -18.57 3.63 16.11
CA ASP A 285 -18.79 2.19 16.13
C ASP A 285 -17.91 1.48 15.08
N GLU A 286 -17.74 2.07 13.90
CA GLU A 286 -16.81 1.54 12.88
C GLU A 286 -15.36 1.58 13.36
N VAL A 287 -14.94 2.62 14.07
CA VAL A 287 -13.61 2.68 14.69
C VAL A 287 -13.43 1.56 15.71
N THR A 288 -14.48 1.28 16.51
CA THR A 288 -14.46 0.19 17.49
C THR A 288 -14.35 -1.17 16.81
N GLU A 289 -15.18 -1.48 15.81
CA GLU A 289 -15.12 -2.74 15.05
C GLU A 289 -13.74 -2.94 14.42
N TRP A 290 -13.20 -1.89 13.78
CA TRP A 290 -11.88 -1.96 13.14
C TRP A 290 -10.74 -2.21 14.12
N SER A 291 -10.79 -1.59 15.31
CA SER A 291 -9.80 -1.79 16.37
C SER A 291 -9.91 -3.16 17.03
N GLU A 292 -11.13 -3.50 17.50
CA GLU A 292 -11.35 -4.66 18.38
C GLU A 292 -11.40 -5.99 17.61
N ILE A 293 -11.84 -5.97 16.35
CA ILE A 293 -11.95 -7.18 15.52
C ILE A 293 -10.82 -7.20 14.50
N ASP A 294 -10.81 -6.28 13.53
CA ASP A 294 -9.94 -6.39 12.37
C ASP A 294 -8.45 -6.31 12.74
N ASN A 295 -8.07 -5.30 13.54
CA ASN A 295 -6.68 -5.10 13.92
C ASN A 295 -6.20 -6.12 14.96
N ASN A 296 -7.02 -6.44 15.99
CA ASN A 296 -6.61 -7.40 17.01
C ASN A 296 -6.36 -8.80 16.41
N ILE A 297 -7.23 -9.27 15.52
CA ILE A 297 -7.06 -10.56 14.84
C ILE A 297 -5.83 -10.54 13.93
N ARG A 298 -5.65 -9.45 13.17
CA ARG A 298 -4.44 -9.28 12.35
C ARG A 298 -3.17 -9.33 13.17
N ILE A 299 -3.11 -8.64 14.30
CA ILE A 299 -1.97 -8.64 15.22
C ILE A 299 -1.71 -10.06 15.72
N GLU A 300 -2.75 -10.76 16.17
CA GLU A 300 -2.62 -12.12 16.71
C GLU A 300 -2.08 -13.10 15.66
N MET A 301 -2.72 -13.17 14.49
CA MET A 301 -2.37 -14.18 13.48
C MET A 301 -1.01 -13.90 12.83
N ARG A 302 -0.71 -12.62 12.56
CA ARG A 302 0.58 -12.25 11.97
C ARG A 302 1.75 -12.38 12.93
N ALA A 303 1.56 -12.22 14.23
CA ALA A 303 2.61 -12.51 15.22
C ALA A 303 3.06 -13.98 15.11
N ILE A 304 2.12 -14.92 15.03
CA ILE A 304 2.41 -16.35 14.87
C ILE A 304 3.11 -16.63 13.54
N LEU A 305 2.59 -16.09 12.45
CA LEU A 305 3.16 -16.22 11.10
C LEU A 305 4.63 -15.78 11.07
N GLN A 306 4.91 -14.62 11.66
CA GLN A 306 6.23 -13.99 11.63
C GLN A 306 7.24 -14.72 12.51
N ASP A 307 6.83 -15.22 13.66
CA ASP A 307 7.68 -16.02 14.53
C ASP A 307 8.22 -17.25 13.81
N VAL A 308 7.34 -17.98 13.11
CA VAL A 308 7.73 -19.14 12.32
C VAL A 308 8.63 -18.72 11.13
N MET A 309 8.22 -17.73 10.35
CA MET A 309 9.00 -17.27 9.18
C MET A 309 10.41 -16.83 9.57
N LEU A 310 10.53 -15.97 10.59
CA LEU A 310 11.81 -15.40 10.98
C LEU A 310 12.77 -16.48 11.49
N ARG A 311 12.28 -17.43 12.27
CA ARG A 311 13.09 -18.56 12.75
C ARG A 311 13.70 -19.35 11.57
N GLU A 312 12.90 -19.70 10.58
CA GLU A 312 13.36 -20.45 9.41
C GLU A 312 14.28 -19.61 8.49
N MET A 313 13.97 -18.33 8.33
CA MET A 313 14.80 -17.38 7.56
C MET A 313 16.20 -17.17 8.17
N LEU A 314 16.31 -17.13 9.49
CA LEU A 314 17.59 -17.00 10.18
C LEU A 314 18.43 -18.28 10.14
N ALA A 315 17.78 -19.44 10.00
CA ALA A 315 18.46 -20.75 9.95
C ALA A 315 19.03 -21.07 8.56
N ASP A 316 18.44 -20.58 7.47
CA ASP A 316 18.85 -20.90 6.09
C ASP A 316 18.85 -19.66 5.18
N PRO A 317 20.01 -19.28 4.61
CA PRO A 317 20.12 -18.14 3.67
C PRO A 317 19.23 -18.29 2.42
N LYS A 318 18.94 -19.50 1.96
CA LYS A 318 18.02 -19.74 0.85
C LYS A 318 16.59 -19.41 1.25
N ILE A 319 16.15 -19.89 2.41
CA ILE A 319 14.81 -19.55 2.97
C ILE A 319 14.70 -18.06 3.23
N ASN A 320 15.78 -17.41 3.70
CA ASN A 320 15.80 -15.96 3.88
C ASN A 320 15.45 -15.21 2.57
N ILE A 321 16.07 -15.57 1.46
CA ILE A 321 15.79 -14.96 0.14
C ILE A 321 14.34 -15.26 -0.28
N MET A 322 13.89 -16.51 -0.15
CA MET A 322 12.56 -16.96 -0.58
C MET A 322 11.42 -16.23 0.15
N TYR A 323 11.60 -15.96 1.45
CA TYR A 323 10.53 -15.43 2.31
C TYR A 323 10.67 -13.94 2.62
N ALA A 324 11.72 -13.28 2.18
CA ALA A 324 12.02 -11.88 2.50
C ALA A 324 10.87 -10.91 2.20
N ALA A 325 10.25 -10.97 1.01
CA ALA A 325 9.14 -10.10 0.65
C ALA A 325 7.85 -10.45 1.41
N LYS A 326 7.57 -11.75 1.61
CA LYS A 326 6.40 -12.22 2.38
C LYS A 326 6.47 -11.74 3.83
N TYR A 327 7.65 -11.88 4.46
CA TYR A 327 7.90 -11.42 5.81
C TYR A 327 7.76 -9.90 5.93
N ALA A 328 8.40 -9.14 5.05
CA ALA A 328 8.33 -7.67 5.05
C ALA A 328 6.88 -7.16 4.89
N SER A 329 6.10 -7.74 3.98
CA SER A 329 4.68 -7.41 3.79
C SER A 329 3.84 -7.71 5.04
N SER A 330 4.10 -8.86 5.69
CA SER A 330 3.42 -9.24 6.93
C SER A 330 3.74 -8.26 8.06
N GLN A 331 5.01 -7.93 8.27
CA GLN A 331 5.49 -7.00 9.30
C GLN A 331 4.90 -5.60 9.15
N ASN A 332 4.88 -5.08 7.93
CA ASN A 332 4.30 -3.76 7.69
C ASN A 332 2.82 -3.69 8.11
N GLY A 333 2.02 -4.68 7.74
CA GLY A 333 0.62 -4.77 8.14
C GLY A 333 0.40 -5.01 9.64
N TYR A 334 1.27 -5.79 10.28
CA TYR A 334 1.26 -6.05 11.71
C TYR A 334 1.52 -4.77 12.51
N LYS A 335 2.63 -4.07 12.24
CA LYS A 335 2.98 -2.82 12.93
C LYS A 335 1.96 -1.72 12.66
N ARG A 336 1.43 -1.62 11.43
CA ARG A 336 0.34 -0.67 11.13
C ARG A 336 -0.89 -0.91 12.03
N ALA A 337 -1.29 -2.17 12.23
CA ALA A 337 -2.43 -2.51 13.09
C ALA A 337 -2.17 -2.17 14.57
N GLN A 338 -0.95 -2.47 15.07
CA GLN A 338 -0.53 -2.09 16.42
C GLN A 338 -0.54 -0.57 16.61
N GLY A 339 0.07 0.18 15.68
CA GLY A 339 0.12 1.65 15.72
C GLY A 339 -1.26 2.29 15.64
N ALA A 340 -2.15 1.75 14.80
CA ALA A 340 -3.53 2.22 14.70
C ALA A 340 -4.28 2.03 16.02
N ASN A 341 -4.21 0.85 16.63
CA ASN A 341 -4.84 0.57 17.92
C ASN A 341 -4.23 1.42 19.05
N TRP A 342 -2.92 1.66 19.03
CA TRP A 342 -2.26 2.57 19.96
C TRP A 342 -2.80 4.00 19.78
N ALA A 343 -2.89 4.51 18.54
CA ALA A 343 -3.38 5.85 18.26
C ALA A 343 -4.85 6.01 18.63
N ILE A 344 -5.71 5.04 18.32
CA ILE A 344 -7.14 5.06 18.67
C ILE A 344 -7.29 5.26 20.18
N ARG A 345 -6.58 4.47 21.00
CA ARG A 345 -6.65 4.58 22.47
C ARG A 345 -5.96 5.84 22.99
N ARG A 346 -4.73 6.10 22.55
CA ARG A 346 -3.89 7.17 23.15
C ARG A 346 -4.32 8.57 22.72
N ARG A 347 -4.93 8.70 21.53
CA ARG A 347 -5.38 9.97 20.96
C ARG A 347 -6.90 10.15 20.97
N SER A 348 -7.62 9.23 21.65
CA SER A 348 -9.08 9.27 21.79
C SER A 348 -9.82 9.41 20.44
N LEU A 349 -9.37 8.66 19.40
CA LEU A 349 -9.93 8.83 18.06
C LEU A 349 -11.40 8.43 17.98
N ARG A 350 -11.83 7.45 18.80
CA ARG A 350 -13.24 7.07 18.90
C ARG A 350 -14.10 8.23 19.42
N GLU A 351 -13.62 8.91 20.46
CA GLU A 351 -14.29 10.05 21.09
C GLU A 351 -14.35 11.25 20.11
N ILE A 352 -13.26 11.51 19.36
CA ILE A 352 -13.25 12.52 18.30
C ILE A 352 -14.31 12.20 17.24
N LYS A 353 -14.40 10.94 16.76
CA LYS A 353 -15.43 10.53 15.79
C LYS A 353 -16.84 10.62 16.37
N SER A 354 -17.03 10.28 17.63
CA SER A 354 -18.33 10.48 18.32
C SER A 354 -18.74 11.96 18.36
N ALA A 355 -17.80 12.86 18.67
CA ALA A 355 -18.08 14.31 18.67
C ALA A 355 -18.41 14.83 17.27
N GLN A 356 -17.65 14.44 16.25
CA GLN A 356 -17.93 14.79 14.84
C GLN A 356 -19.31 14.27 14.40
N GLN A 357 -19.66 13.05 14.76
CA GLN A 357 -20.98 12.45 14.50
C GLN A 357 -22.10 13.27 15.13
N GLN A 358 -21.94 13.71 16.39
CA GLN A 358 -22.93 14.56 17.06
C GLN A 358 -23.05 15.93 16.39
N GLU A 359 -21.94 16.53 15.92
CA GLU A 359 -21.96 17.78 15.13
C GLU A 359 -22.83 17.63 13.87
N VAL A 360 -22.64 16.55 13.11
CA VAL A 360 -23.41 16.25 11.89
C VAL A 360 -24.89 16.03 12.21
N LEU A 361 -25.20 15.28 13.26
CA LEU A 361 -26.58 15.02 13.71
C LEU A 361 -27.29 16.32 14.14
N ALA A 362 -26.62 17.19 14.90
CA ALA A 362 -27.16 18.48 15.31
C ALA A 362 -27.45 19.38 14.11
N TRP A 363 -26.50 19.45 13.16
CA TRP A 363 -26.69 20.20 11.90
C TRP A 363 -27.85 19.64 11.07
N ALA A 364 -27.94 18.34 10.89
CA ALA A 364 -29.00 17.67 10.14
C ALA A 364 -30.39 17.93 10.77
N LYS A 365 -30.48 17.83 12.10
CA LYS A 365 -31.69 18.16 12.85
C LYS A 365 -32.11 19.62 12.62
N GLN A 366 -31.17 20.57 12.66
CA GLN A 366 -31.45 21.98 12.39
C GLN A 366 -31.97 22.20 10.96
N LYS A 367 -31.48 21.39 10.00
CA LYS A 367 -31.90 21.44 8.58
C LYS A 367 -33.16 20.61 8.29
N GLY A 368 -33.69 19.86 9.24
CA GLY A 368 -34.86 18.98 9.05
C GLY A 368 -34.56 17.71 8.26
N ILE A 369 -33.29 17.24 8.28
CA ILE A 369 -32.82 16.05 7.54
C ILE A 369 -32.87 14.82 8.47
N ALA A 370 -33.99 14.11 8.49
CA ALA A 370 -34.17 12.93 9.36
C ALA A 370 -33.32 11.72 8.93
N THR A 371 -33.03 11.59 7.64
CA THR A 371 -32.27 10.46 7.07
C THR A 371 -30.87 10.31 7.64
N THR A 372 -30.24 11.39 8.15
CA THR A 372 -28.90 11.33 8.77
C THR A 372 -28.94 10.52 10.08
N GLU A 373 -29.94 10.74 10.94
CA GLU A 373 -30.08 9.99 12.19
C GLU A 373 -30.43 8.53 11.92
N GLU A 374 -31.28 8.28 10.94
CA GLU A 374 -31.63 6.91 10.49
C GLU A 374 -30.39 6.18 9.97
N ALA A 375 -29.55 6.87 9.19
CA ALA A 375 -28.29 6.32 8.67
C ALA A 375 -27.32 5.92 9.79
N VAL A 376 -27.11 6.79 10.78
CA VAL A 376 -26.23 6.49 11.92
C VAL A 376 -26.75 5.26 12.70
N ARG A 377 -28.07 5.18 12.97
CA ARG A 377 -28.65 4.01 13.63
C ARG A 377 -28.52 2.73 12.80
N ALA A 378 -28.66 2.81 11.48
CA ALA A 378 -28.50 1.68 10.59
C ALA A 378 -27.04 1.19 10.54
N ILE A 379 -26.04 2.09 10.58
CA ILE A 379 -24.61 1.75 10.70
C ILE A 379 -24.38 0.93 11.98
N SER A 380 -24.79 1.46 13.15
CA SER A 380 -24.60 0.77 14.45
C SER A 380 -25.25 -0.62 14.45
N LYS A 381 -26.50 -0.72 13.97
CA LYS A 381 -27.22 -1.99 13.88
C LYS A 381 -26.56 -3.02 12.97
N ALA A 382 -26.01 -2.59 11.82
CA ALA A 382 -25.34 -3.48 10.89
C ALA A 382 -24.04 -4.02 11.49
N ILE A 383 -23.26 -3.18 12.19
CA ILE A 383 -22.03 -3.57 12.88
C ILE A 383 -22.31 -4.58 13.97
N GLU A 384 -23.29 -4.30 14.85
CA GLU A 384 -23.71 -5.21 15.90
C GLU A 384 -24.15 -6.58 15.33
N GLY A 385 -24.98 -6.55 14.28
CA GLY A 385 -25.53 -7.77 13.67
C GLY A 385 -24.52 -8.66 12.98
N ARG A 386 -23.40 -8.11 12.49
CA ARG A 386 -22.35 -8.88 11.77
C ARG A 386 -21.14 -9.28 12.62
N GLN A 387 -21.08 -8.92 13.90
CA GLN A 387 -19.89 -9.04 14.72
C GLN A 387 -19.26 -10.45 14.71
N ASP A 388 -20.04 -11.52 14.95
CA ASP A 388 -19.58 -12.93 14.91
C ASP A 388 -19.09 -13.32 13.48
N LEU A 389 -19.86 -12.96 12.47
CA LEU A 389 -19.51 -13.24 11.08
C LEU A 389 -18.21 -12.52 10.66
N ARG A 390 -18.04 -11.26 11.07
CA ARG A 390 -16.85 -10.47 10.82
C ARG A 390 -15.62 -11.05 11.49
N MET A 391 -15.72 -11.46 12.74
CA MET A 391 -14.67 -12.13 13.48
C MET A 391 -14.22 -13.42 12.77
N ARG A 392 -15.17 -14.31 12.41
CA ARG A 392 -14.88 -15.56 11.69
C ARG A 392 -14.23 -15.30 10.33
N GLN A 393 -14.75 -14.33 9.58
CA GLN A 393 -14.19 -13.94 8.29
C GLN A 393 -12.74 -13.44 8.43
N ARG A 394 -12.43 -12.67 9.49
CA ARG A 394 -11.09 -12.16 9.74
C ARG A 394 -10.10 -13.24 10.16
N TYR A 395 -10.49 -14.16 11.02
CA TYR A 395 -9.64 -15.31 11.35
C TYR A 395 -9.37 -16.19 10.14
N LEU A 396 -10.38 -16.45 9.31
CA LEU A 396 -10.20 -17.22 8.06
C LEU A 396 -9.26 -16.49 7.09
N LEU A 397 -9.42 -15.18 6.94
CA LEU A 397 -8.60 -14.38 6.03
C LEU A 397 -7.15 -14.29 6.51
N GLU A 398 -6.90 -13.77 7.72
CA GLU A 398 -5.53 -13.51 8.20
C GLU A 398 -4.78 -14.80 8.58
N GLY A 399 -5.49 -15.79 9.11
CA GLY A 399 -4.89 -17.04 9.58
C GLY A 399 -4.73 -18.11 8.52
N ILE A 400 -5.68 -18.21 7.58
CA ILE A 400 -5.69 -19.32 6.62
C ILE A 400 -5.37 -18.82 5.20
N LEU A 401 -6.21 -17.92 4.65
CA LEU A 401 -6.08 -17.52 3.24
C LEU A 401 -4.82 -16.69 2.96
N MET A 402 -4.38 -15.87 3.90
CA MET A 402 -3.17 -15.05 3.78
C MET A 402 -1.96 -15.64 4.51
N GLY A 403 -2.17 -16.59 5.40
CA GLY A 403 -1.13 -17.17 6.24
C GLY A 403 -0.63 -18.53 5.78
N ILE A 404 -1.42 -19.30 5.02
CA ILE A 404 -1.14 -20.67 4.64
C ILE A 404 -1.30 -20.84 3.13
N GLU A 405 -0.18 -21.04 2.41
CA GLU A 405 -0.17 -21.12 0.95
C GLU A 405 -0.88 -22.38 0.41
N MET A 406 -0.90 -23.50 1.18
CA MET A 406 -1.65 -24.70 0.78
C MET A 406 -3.15 -24.44 0.62
N SER A 407 -3.69 -23.30 1.11
CA SER A 407 -5.05 -22.86 0.82
C SER A 407 -5.28 -22.52 -0.67
N ASN A 408 -4.19 -22.35 -1.44
CA ASN A 408 -4.19 -22.11 -2.88
C ASN A 408 -3.70 -23.34 -3.68
N ALA A 409 -3.67 -24.51 -3.06
CA ALA A 409 -3.27 -25.73 -3.75
C ALA A 409 -4.16 -26.00 -4.97
N PRO A 410 -3.61 -26.63 -6.04
CA PRO A 410 -4.39 -26.96 -7.22
C PRO A 410 -5.60 -27.81 -6.89
N ALA A 411 -6.72 -27.52 -7.54
CA ALA A 411 -7.96 -28.27 -7.44
C ALA A 411 -8.42 -28.75 -8.81
N ALA A 412 -8.86 -29.99 -8.87
CA ALA A 412 -9.56 -30.51 -10.03
C ALA A 412 -10.92 -29.83 -10.16
N ASP A 413 -11.22 -29.28 -11.32
CA ASP A 413 -12.56 -28.78 -11.62
C ASP A 413 -13.56 -29.92 -11.92
N SER A 414 -14.84 -29.55 -12.02
CA SER A 414 -15.88 -30.52 -12.34
C SER A 414 -15.72 -31.12 -13.74
N ASP A 415 -15.14 -30.37 -14.69
CA ASP A 415 -15.01 -30.87 -16.06
C ASP A 415 -14.06 -32.06 -16.15
N ILE A 416 -12.88 -32.00 -15.50
CA ILE A 416 -11.97 -33.15 -15.46
C ILE A 416 -12.56 -34.30 -14.65
N ALA A 417 -13.31 -34.00 -13.58
CA ALA A 417 -13.94 -35.03 -12.75
C ALA A 417 -15.00 -35.81 -13.50
N ASP A 418 -15.84 -35.11 -14.26
CA ASP A 418 -17.00 -35.67 -14.96
C ASP A 418 -16.63 -36.29 -16.31
N HIS A 419 -15.52 -35.89 -16.92
CA HIS A 419 -15.08 -36.32 -18.25
C HIS A 419 -13.71 -37.03 -18.25
N TRP A 420 -13.36 -37.67 -17.14
CA TRP A 420 -12.08 -38.38 -17.00
C TRP A 420 -11.83 -39.42 -18.09
N ASP A 421 -12.88 -40.10 -18.58
CA ASP A 421 -12.81 -41.12 -19.62
C ASP A 421 -12.65 -40.56 -21.04
N ASP A 422 -12.86 -39.24 -21.23
CA ASP A 422 -12.52 -38.54 -22.45
C ASP A 422 -11.05 -38.15 -22.48
N PRO A 423 -10.21 -38.75 -23.34
CA PRO A 423 -8.77 -38.49 -23.34
C PRO A 423 -8.39 -37.04 -23.57
N ALA A 424 -9.12 -36.31 -24.42
CA ALA A 424 -8.82 -34.90 -24.76
C ALA A 424 -9.15 -33.98 -23.60
N ARG A 425 -10.32 -34.16 -22.96
CA ARG A 425 -10.72 -33.36 -21.77
C ARG A 425 -9.84 -33.67 -20.57
N ARG A 426 -9.52 -34.95 -20.34
CA ARG A 426 -8.58 -35.34 -19.29
C ARG A 426 -7.22 -34.69 -19.48
N GLU A 427 -6.65 -34.74 -20.68
CA GLU A 427 -5.35 -34.11 -20.97
C GLU A 427 -5.39 -32.58 -20.74
N ALA A 428 -6.43 -31.91 -21.23
CA ALA A 428 -6.61 -30.47 -21.01
C ALA A 428 -6.72 -30.13 -19.51
N GLY A 429 -7.48 -30.90 -18.75
CA GLY A 429 -7.61 -30.74 -17.30
C GLY A 429 -6.29 -30.97 -16.56
N LEU A 430 -5.53 -32.01 -16.91
CA LEU A 430 -4.21 -32.28 -16.33
C LEU A 430 -3.20 -31.17 -16.65
N GLN A 431 -3.24 -30.59 -17.85
CA GLN A 431 -2.42 -29.42 -18.20
C GLN A 431 -2.81 -28.18 -17.38
N SER A 432 -4.10 -27.97 -17.14
CA SER A 432 -4.59 -26.91 -16.26
C SER A 432 -4.07 -27.08 -14.84
N ILE A 433 -4.14 -28.30 -14.30
CA ILE A 433 -3.62 -28.63 -12.97
C ILE A 433 -2.10 -28.42 -12.90
N ARG A 434 -1.35 -28.81 -13.94
CA ARG A 434 0.10 -28.55 -14.03
C ARG A 434 0.40 -27.05 -13.96
N LYS A 435 -0.34 -26.25 -14.71
CA LYS A 435 -0.19 -24.79 -14.67
C LYS A 435 -0.48 -24.19 -13.28
N GLN A 436 -1.53 -24.68 -12.61
CA GLN A 436 -1.83 -24.31 -11.23
C GLN A 436 -0.71 -24.74 -10.27
N PHE A 437 -0.17 -25.95 -10.43
CA PHE A 437 0.93 -26.44 -9.61
C PHE A 437 2.20 -25.62 -9.78
N GLU A 438 2.59 -25.25 -11.01
CA GLU A 438 3.76 -24.39 -11.24
C GLU A 438 3.59 -22.99 -10.63
N ALA A 439 2.39 -22.47 -10.60
CA ALA A 439 2.11 -21.20 -9.92
C ALA A 439 2.15 -21.35 -8.39
N PHE A 440 1.63 -22.43 -7.85
CA PHE A 440 1.62 -22.74 -6.43
C PHE A 440 3.02 -23.14 -5.91
N PHE A 441 3.67 -24.10 -6.55
CA PHE A 441 4.99 -24.59 -6.17
C PHE A 441 6.10 -23.79 -6.87
N ASN A 442 6.05 -22.47 -6.71
CA ASN A 442 7.01 -21.55 -7.33
C ASN A 442 8.36 -21.52 -6.56
N LYS A 443 9.33 -20.74 -7.06
CA LYS A 443 10.67 -20.67 -6.48
C LYS A 443 10.73 -20.14 -5.03
N ASP A 444 9.68 -19.47 -4.59
CA ASP A 444 9.58 -18.83 -3.27
C ASP A 444 8.68 -19.65 -2.30
N TYR A 445 8.44 -20.94 -2.62
CA TYR A 445 7.68 -21.88 -1.80
C TYR A 445 8.60 -22.96 -1.20
N SER A 446 8.55 -23.13 0.13
CA SER A 446 9.22 -24.22 0.86
C SER A 446 8.18 -25.07 1.58
N PRO A 447 8.06 -26.38 1.25
CA PRO A 447 7.15 -27.29 1.93
C PRO A 447 7.39 -27.39 3.44
N GLU A 448 8.64 -27.31 3.89
CA GLU A 448 9.02 -27.39 5.31
C GLU A 448 8.51 -26.18 6.07
N VAL A 449 8.74 -24.97 5.54
CA VAL A 449 8.26 -23.72 6.15
C VAL A 449 6.73 -23.67 6.11
N GLU A 450 6.12 -24.04 4.98
CA GLU A 450 4.67 -24.08 4.84
C GLU A 450 4.01 -25.04 5.83
N LYS A 451 4.58 -26.23 6.02
CA LYS A 451 4.10 -27.20 7.01
C LYS A 451 4.13 -26.63 8.43
N ALA A 452 5.23 -25.95 8.79
CA ALA A 452 5.38 -25.31 10.10
C ALA A 452 4.36 -24.18 10.30
N LEU A 453 4.16 -23.33 9.28
CA LEU A 453 3.16 -22.26 9.28
C LEU A 453 1.74 -22.81 9.41
N ALA A 454 1.40 -23.82 8.62
CA ALA A 454 0.09 -24.45 8.66
C ALA A 454 -0.22 -25.05 10.04
N ILE A 455 0.73 -25.74 10.67
CA ILE A 455 0.56 -26.28 12.03
C ILE A 455 0.26 -25.16 13.04
N ALA A 456 1.06 -24.10 13.04
CA ALA A 456 0.93 -23.02 14.00
C ALA A 456 -0.37 -22.22 13.83
N LEU A 457 -0.70 -21.85 12.59
CA LEU A 457 -1.88 -21.03 12.29
C LEU A 457 -3.19 -21.82 12.41
N LEU A 458 -3.24 -23.08 11.93
CA LEU A 458 -4.43 -23.91 12.12
C LEU A 458 -4.69 -24.23 13.59
N THR A 459 -3.65 -24.45 14.39
CA THR A 459 -3.82 -24.65 15.83
C THR A 459 -4.51 -23.44 16.45
N ARG A 460 -4.01 -22.24 16.18
CA ARG A 460 -4.62 -21.00 16.70
C ARG A 460 -6.04 -20.77 16.17
N TYR A 461 -6.26 -21.01 14.87
CA TYR A 461 -7.58 -20.90 14.26
C TYR A 461 -8.60 -21.82 14.93
N ALA A 462 -8.23 -23.06 15.17
CA ALA A 462 -9.11 -24.04 15.83
C ALA A 462 -9.40 -23.70 17.30
N GLU A 463 -8.49 -23.03 18.01
CA GLU A 463 -8.72 -22.53 19.37
C GLU A 463 -9.70 -21.35 19.40
N ARG A 464 -9.74 -20.52 18.33
CA ARG A 464 -10.55 -19.29 18.26
C ARG A 464 -11.95 -19.50 17.67
N ILE A 465 -12.09 -20.43 16.74
CA ILE A 465 -13.32 -20.69 16.01
C ILE A 465 -13.93 -22.02 16.46
N PRO A 466 -15.17 -22.04 17.00
CA PRO A 466 -15.85 -23.29 17.38
C PRO A 466 -15.91 -24.28 16.23
N ALA A 467 -15.76 -25.56 16.53
CA ALA A 467 -15.61 -26.63 15.52
C ALA A 467 -16.77 -26.64 14.50
N GLU A 468 -18.00 -26.44 14.94
CA GLU A 468 -19.19 -26.40 14.08
C GLU A 468 -19.22 -25.21 13.11
N LYS A 469 -18.38 -24.18 13.34
CA LYS A 469 -18.23 -22.98 12.52
C LYS A 469 -16.95 -22.98 11.66
N GLN A 470 -16.14 -24.06 11.75
CA GLN A 470 -14.92 -24.21 10.95
C GLN A 470 -15.23 -24.76 9.55
N PRO A 471 -14.32 -24.55 8.55
CA PRO A 471 -14.35 -25.31 7.30
C PRO A 471 -14.40 -26.81 7.56
N ILE A 472 -15.20 -27.53 6.77
CA ILE A 472 -15.50 -28.96 7.04
C ILE A 472 -14.23 -29.81 7.07
N SER A 473 -13.25 -29.55 6.19
CA SER A 473 -11.99 -30.30 6.15
C SER A 473 -11.15 -30.11 7.41
N ILE A 474 -11.16 -28.91 8.00
CA ILE A 474 -10.40 -28.60 9.22
C ILE A 474 -11.06 -29.31 10.41
N ARG A 475 -12.39 -29.15 10.55
CA ARG A 475 -13.15 -29.77 11.61
C ARG A 475 -13.00 -31.30 11.62
N GLU A 476 -13.25 -31.92 10.47
CA GLU A 476 -13.20 -33.39 10.35
C GLU A 476 -11.76 -33.92 10.45
N GLY A 477 -10.80 -33.21 9.84
CA GLY A 477 -9.41 -33.60 9.94
C GLY A 477 -8.86 -33.53 11.37
N ILE A 478 -9.16 -32.47 12.12
CA ILE A 478 -8.75 -32.38 13.52
C ILE A 478 -9.44 -33.46 14.37
N ALA A 479 -10.73 -33.73 14.12
CA ALA A 479 -11.46 -34.77 14.84
C ALA A 479 -10.91 -36.18 14.55
N GLU A 480 -10.55 -36.48 13.30
CA GLU A 480 -10.01 -37.79 12.87
C GLU A 480 -8.57 -38.04 13.37
N TYR A 481 -7.72 -37.01 13.24
CA TYR A 481 -6.28 -37.15 13.57
C TYR A 481 -5.90 -36.64 14.98
N GLY A 482 -6.87 -36.14 15.74
CA GLY A 482 -6.73 -35.72 17.14
C GLY A 482 -6.08 -34.34 17.36
N SER A 483 -5.49 -33.72 16.34
CA SER A 483 -4.90 -32.36 16.45
C SER A 483 -4.71 -31.71 15.08
N ALA A 484 -4.62 -30.38 15.04
CA ALA A 484 -4.24 -29.61 13.85
C ALA A 484 -2.86 -30.06 13.32
N LYS A 485 -1.90 -30.31 14.21
CA LYS A 485 -0.56 -30.81 13.86
C LYS A 485 -0.64 -32.14 13.10
N ALA A 486 -1.29 -33.14 13.67
CA ALA A 486 -1.37 -34.47 13.05
C ALA A 486 -2.15 -34.43 11.73
N TYR A 487 -3.18 -33.59 11.64
CA TYR A 487 -3.93 -33.37 10.40
C TYR A 487 -3.04 -32.75 9.30
N VAL A 488 -2.28 -31.69 9.59
CA VAL A 488 -1.34 -31.09 8.62
C VAL A 488 -0.26 -32.08 8.22
N GLU A 489 0.32 -32.82 9.17
CA GLU A 489 1.31 -33.87 8.89
C GLU A 489 0.76 -34.90 7.91
N MET A 490 -0.47 -35.36 8.09
CA MET A 490 -1.15 -36.29 7.17
C MET A 490 -1.32 -35.64 5.76
N ILE A 491 -1.71 -34.37 5.67
CA ILE A 491 -1.85 -33.68 4.37
C ILE A 491 -0.52 -33.72 3.62
N PHE A 492 0.58 -33.30 4.25
CA PHE A 492 1.90 -33.29 3.62
C PHE A 492 2.44 -34.69 3.31
N ASP A 493 2.08 -35.70 4.11
CA ASP A 493 2.51 -37.06 3.86
C ASP A 493 1.77 -37.72 2.68
N LYS A 494 0.50 -37.39 2.45
CA LYS A 494 -0.35 -38.08 1.45
C LYS A 494 -0.60 -37.30 0.16
N SER A 495 -0.50 -35.95 0.18
CA SER A 495 -0.82 -35.13 -0.99
C SER A 495 0.18 -35.31 -2.13
N ILE A 496 -0.35 -35.35 -3.36
CA ILE A 496 0.46 -35.28 -4.59
C ILE A 496 1.14 -33.93 -4.76
N TYR A 497 0.63 -32.88 -4.14
CA TYR A 497 1.16 -31.51 -4.22
C TYR A 497 2.19 -31.16 -3.15
N ALA A 498 2.50 -32.09 -2.25
CA ALA A 498 3.44 -31.86 -1.16
C ALA A 498 4.90 -31.73 -1.62
N SER A 499 5.26 -32.28 -2.77
CA SER A 499 6.56 -32.06 -3.40
C SER A 499 6.48 -32.12 -4.92
N ARG A 500 7.47 -31.56 -5.60
CA ARG A 500 7.59 -31.61 -7.06
C ARG A 500 7.74 -33.03 -7.57
N GLU A 501 8.53 -33.87 -6.88
CA GLU A 501 8.77 -35.26 -7.24
C GLU A 501 7.46 -36.07 -7.21
N ARG A 502 6.64 -35.90 -6.16
CA ARG A 502 5.34 -36.60 -6.06
C ARG A 502 4.37 -36.17 -7.14
N PHE A 503 4.35 -34.87 -7.45
CA PHE A 503 3.51 -34.34 -8.51
C PHE A 503 3.91 -34.87 -9.88
N GLU A 504 5.21 -34.86 -10.22
CA GLU A 504 5.72 -35.40 -11.47
C GLU A 504 5.51 -36.91 -11.59
N GLU A 505 5.63 -37.69 -10.49
CA GLU A 505 5.32 -39.10 -10.47
C GLU A 505 3.82 -39.34 -10.74
N PHE A 506 2.94 -38.55 -10.10
CA PHE A 506 1.50 -38.61 -10.37
C PHE A 506 1.18 -38.31 -11.84
N MET A 507 1.80 -37.30 -12.43
CA MET A 507 1.57 -36.91 -13.82
C MET A 507 2.03 -37.92 -14.86
N LYS A 508 2.94 -38.88 -14.50
CA LYS A 508 3.32 -40.00 -15.38
C LYS A 508 2.23 -41.04 -15.51
N ASN A 509 1.45 -41.26 -14.47
CA ASN A 509 0.35 -42.21 -14.43
C ASN A 509 -0.82 -41.65 -13.60
N PRO A 510 -1.59 -40.68 -14.15
CA PRO A 510 -2.64 -40.01 -13.42
C PRO A 510 -3.78 -40.98 -13.04
N ASP A 511 -4.17 -40.94 -11.78
CA ASP A 511 -5.31 -41.65 -11.23
C ASP A 511 -6.42 -40.69 -10.78
N ARG A 512 -7.66 -40.93 -11.25
CA ARG A 512 -8.80 -40.06 -10.98
C ARG A 512 -9.12 -39.94 -9.49
N ASP A 513 -9.19 -41.09 -8.82
CA ASP A 513 -9.60 -41.12 -7.42
C ASP A 513 -8.53 -40.46 -6.53
N ARG A 514 -7.25 -40.68 -6.82
CA ARG A 514 -6.13 -40.04 -6.15
C ARG A 514 -6.15 -38.54 -6.32
N LEU A 515 -6.48 -38.05 -7.52
CA LEU A 515 -6.61 -36.62 -7.80
C LEU A 515 -7.76 -35.99 -7.01
N LEU A 516 -8.98 -36.57 -7.10
CA LEU A 516 -10.18 -36.02 -6.49
C LEU A 516 -10.19 -36.15 -4.95
N ARG A 517 -9.44 -37.07 -4.41
CA ARG A 517 -9.32 -37.30 -2.95
C ARG A 517 -8.06 -36.70 -2.34
N ASP A 518 -7.29 -35.96 -3.13
CA ASP A 518 -6.07 -35.33 -2.60
C ASP A 518 -6.38 -34.45 -1.37
N PRO A 519 -5.71 -34.68 -0.24
CA PRO A 519 -6.05 -34.01 1.01
C PRO A 519 -5.74 -32.50 0.98
N MET A 520 -4.72 -32.05 0.24
CA MET A 520 -4.40 -30.62 0.14
C MET A 520 -5.41 -29.88 -0.75
N SER A 521 -5.81 -30.46 -1.88
CA SER A 521 -6.92 -29.94 -2.70
C SER A 521 -8.23 -29.84 -1.92
N ARG A 522 -8.57 -30.88 -1.15
CA ARG A 522 -9.78 -30.89 -0.32
C ARG A 522 -9.74 -29.82 0.77
N PHE A 523 -8.58 -29.60 1.38
CA PHE A 523 -8.38 -28.49 2.31
C PHE A 523 -8.65 -27.16 1.62
N ALA A 524 -7.98 -26.88 0.50
CA ALA A 524 -8.13 -25.64 -0.26
C ALA A 524 -9.59 -25.40 -0.69
N ALA A 525 -10.25 -26.39 -1.26
CA ALA A 525 -11.65 -26.32 -1.68
C ALA A 525 -12.61 -26.04 -0.51
N SER A 526 -12.39 -26.69 0.64
CA SER A 526 -13.22 -26.48 1.84
C SER A 526 -13.07 -25.07 2.42
N VAL A 527 -11.84 -24.56 2.45
CA VAL A 527 -11.54 -23.17 2.88
C VAL A 527 -12.18 -22.15 1.93
N ALA A 528 -12.04 -22.36 0.62
CA ALA A 528 -12.65 -21.49 -0.40
C ALA A 528 -14.19 -21.47 -0.29
N TYR A 529 -14.80 -22.63 -0.07
CA TYR A 529 -16.25 -22.73 0.14
C TYR A 529 -16.72 -21.94 1.38
N GLU A 530 -16.06 -22.12 2.52
CA GLU A 530 -16.43 -21.39 3.74
C GLU A 530 -16.20 -19.89 3.60
N HIS A 531 -15.12 -19.48 2.89
CA HIS A 531 -14.89 -18.06 2.58
C HIS A 531 -16.02 -17.46 1.75
N GLN A 532 -16.49 -18.16 0.70
CA GLN A 532 -17.60 -17.70 -0.14
C GLN A 532 -18.91 -17.65 0.64
N LYS A 533 -19.17 -18.64 1.50
CA LYS A 533 -20.33 -18.69 2.37
C LYS A 533 -20.35 -17.51 3.35
N LEU A 534 -19.26 -17.29 4.07
CA LEU A 534 -19.11 -16.15 4.99
C LEU A 534 -19.25 -14.81 4.26
N ALA A 535 -18.63 -14.67 3.08
CA ALA A 535 -18.76 -13.46 2.28
C ALA A 535 -20.22 -13.16 1.92
N LYS A 536 -21.02 -14.20 1.59
CA LYS A 536 -22.45 -14.08 1.29
C LYS A 536 -23.26 -13.70 2.54
N GLU A 537 -22.96 -14.31 3.68
CA GLU A 537 -23.65 -14.02 4.96
C GLU A 537 -23.34 -12.60 5.44
N VAL A 538 -22.08 -12.16 5.37
CA VAL A 538 -21.64 -10.80 5.73
C VAL A 538 -22.24 -9.74 4.79
N ALA A 539 -22.37 -10.04 3.49
CA ALA A 539 -22.94 -9.13 2.51
C ALA A 539 -24.38 -8.67 2.85
N ALA A 540 -25.14 -9.47 3.59
CA ALA A 540 -26.48 -9.10 4.07
C ALA A 540 -26.44 -7.88 5.03
N PHE A 541 -25.33 -7.66 5.70
CA PHE A 541 -25.07 -6.51 6.58
C PHE A 541 -24.28 -5.42 5.87
N ASP A 542 -23.34 -5.78 5.00
CA ASP A 542 -22.44 -4.84 4.30
C ASP A 542 -23.22 -3.92 3.34
N ALA A 543 -24.26 -4.43 2.65
CA ALA A 543 -25.04 -3.61 1.74
C ALA A 543 -25.87 -2.53 2.46
N PRO A 544 -26.65 -2.85 3.53
CA PRO A 544 -27.29 -1.82 4.35
C PRO A 544 -26.31 -0.84 5.01
N LEU A 545 -25.16 -1.34 5.49
CA LEU A 545 -24.11 -0.50 6.07
C LEU A 545 -23.58 0.51 5.05
N ALA A 546 -23.19 0.04 3.88
CA ALA A 546 -22.66 0.90 2.81
C ALA A 546 -23.68 1.95 2.33
N ALA A 547 -24.97 1.56 2.22
CA ALA A 547 -26.04 2.49 1.90
C ALA A 547 -26.21 3.56 2.99
N ALA A 548 -26.19 3.16 4.26
CA ALA A 548 -26.28 4.09 5.39
C ALA A 548 -25.06 5.02 5.45
N GLN A 549 -23.84 4.51 5.25
CA GLN A 549 -22.62 5.32 5.16
C GLN A 549 -22.72 6.36 4.03
N ARG A 550 -23.27 5.98 2.88
CA ARG A 550 -23.47 6.92 1.76
C ARG A 550 -24.32 8.14 2.19
N PHE A 551 -25.41 7.91 2.92
CA PHE A 551 -26.26 9.00 3.42
C PHE A 551 -25.57 9.83 4.51
N TYR A 552 -24.89 9.18 5.44
CA TYR A 552 -24.09 9.90 6.46
C TYR A 552 -23.02 10.78 5.84
N VAL A 553 -22.24 10.25 4.89
CA VAL A 553 -21.20 11.00 4.18
C VAL A 553 -21.78 12.11 3.32
N ALA A 554 -22.98 11.93 2.72
CA ALA A 554 -23.67 13.01 2.03
C ALA A 554 -23.96 14.18 2.96
N SER A 555 -24.43 13.89 4.19
CA SER A 555 -24.71 14.94 5.20
C SER A 555 -23.43 15.66 5.64
N VAL A 556 -22.31 14.92 5.81
CA VAL A 556 -20.98 15.53 6.09
C VAL A 556 -20.56 16.45 4.95
N LEU A 557 -20.74 15.99 3.70
CA LEU A 557 -20.38 16.72 2.49
C LEU A 557 -21.22 18.00 2.33
N ASP A 558 -22.51 17.94 2.63
CA ASP A 558 -23.41 19.10 2.58
C ASP A 558 -23.11 20.10 3.69
N MET A 559 -22.74 19.62 4.89
CA MET A 559 -22.37 20.45 6.03
C MET A 559 -21.05 21.20 5.81
N LYS A 560 -20.00 20.51 5.32
CA LYS A 560 -18.63 21.09 5.19
C LYS A 560 -18.38 21.75 3.84
N GLY A 561 -19.07 21.34 2.77
CA GLY A 561 -18.84 21.74 1.39
C GLY A 561 -17.68 20.99 0.72
N GLN A 562 -17.87 20.52 -0.50
CA GLN A 562 -16.90 19.70 -1.25
C GLN A 562 -15.52 20.37 -1.41
N PRO A 563 -15.37 21.68 -1.70
CA PRO A 563 -14.06 22.30 -1.86
C PRO A 563 -13.18 22.23 -0.59
N ASN A 564 -13.82 22.11 0.58
CA ASN A 564 -13.17 22.16 1.89
C ASN A 564 -13.01 20.79 2.54
N LEU A 565 -13.35 19.72 1.84
CA LEU A 565 -13.35 18.36 2.38
C LEU A 565 -12.60 17.42 1.43
N ALA A 566 -11.42 16.94 1.85
CA ALA A 566 -10.72 15.90 1.12
C ALA A 566 -11.45 14.56 1.33
N PRO A 567 -11.68 13.76 0.27
CA PRO A 567 -12.27 12.44 0.40
C PRO A 567 -11.30 11.43 1.02
N ASP A 568 -11.80 10.25 1.38
CA ASP A 568 -10.94 9.13 1.71
C ASP A 568 -10.02 8.77 0.55
N ALA A 569 -8.83 8.29 0.90
CA ALA A 569 -7.89 7.72 -0.05
C ALA A 569 -8.43 6.40 -0.60
N ASN A 570 -8.21 6.14 -1.89
CA ASN A 570 -8.69 4.95 -2.61
C ASN A 570 -7.77 4.54 -3.76
N LEU A 571 -6.45 4.75 -3.58
CA LEU A 571 -5.39 4.45 -4.55
C LEU A 571 -5.55 5.24 -5.87
N THR A 572 -5.90 6.50 -5.76
CA THR A 572 -5.94 7.45 -6.88
C THR A 572 -4.98 8.61 -6.64
N LEU A 573 -4.58 9.28 -7.74
CA LEU A 573 -3.65 10.40 -7.67
C LEU A 573 -4.20 11.54 -6.80
N ARG A 574 -3.42 11.95 -5.82
CA ARG A 574 -3.73 12.99 -4.84
C ARG A 574 -2.53 13.90 -4.62
N PHE A 575 -2.79 15.05 -4.02
CA PHE A 575 -1.74 15.89 -3.47
C PHE A 575 -2.01 16.20 -2.00
N THR A 576 -0.93 16.41 -1.27
CA THR A 576 -0.93 16.92 0.10
C THR A 576 0.24 17.89 0.26
N TYR A 577 0.13 18.82 1.18
CA TYR A 577 1.15 19.85 1.38
C TYR A 577 1.34 20.17 2.86
N GLY A 578 2.46 20.78 3.18
CA GLY A 578 2.83 21.15 4.54
C GLY A 578 4.19 21.82 4.59
N GLU A 579 4.83 21.71 5.74
CA GLU A 579 6.14 22.28 6.03
C GLU A 579 7.08 21.20 6.57
N ILE A 580 8.37 21.34 6.33
CA ILE A 580 9.40 20.53 6.97
C ILE A 580 9.46 20.93 8.44
N LYS A 581 9.18 19.98 9.35
CA LYS A 581 9.02 20.32 10.77
C LYS A 581 9.17 19.11 11.68
N GLY A 582 9.95 19.26 12.75
CA GLY A 582 9.99 18.35 13.88
C GLY A 582 8.67 18.33 14.68
N TYR A 583 8.62 17.57 15.78
CA TYR A 583 7.42 17.46 16.61
C TYR A 583 7.73 17.02 18.05
N GLN A 584 6.74 17.16 18.90
CA GLN A 584 6.78 16.67 20.28
C GLN A 584 5.88 15.44 20.43
N PRO A 585 6.43 14.20 20.46
CA PRO A 585 5.62 12.98 20.56
C PRO A 585 4.95 12.84 21.94
N ARG A 586 5.58 13.35 22.98
CA ARG A 586 5.11 13.32 24.38
C ARG A 586 5.75 14.46 25.18
N ASP A 587 5.32 14.59 26.42
CA ASP A 587 5.83 15.61 27.33
C ASP A 587 7.37 15.57 27.46
N VAL A 588 8.00 16.76 27.38
CA VAL A 588 9.45 16.99 27.48
C VAL A 588 10.33 16.29 26.43
N VAL A 589 9.75 15.69 25.38
CA VAL A 589 10.49 15.05 24.28
C VAL A 589 10.26 15.84 23.00
N THR A 590 11.33 16.30 22.38
CA THR A 590 11.31 16.99 21.08
C THR A 590 12.16 16.22 20.08
N TYR A 591 11.59 15.93 18.92
CA TYR A 591 12.29 15.37 17.77
C TYR A 591 12.55 16.46 16.73
N GLY A 592 13.81 16.58 16.29
CA GLY A 592 14.20 17.43 15.18
C GLY A 592 13.64 16.93 13.85
N ALA A 593 13.61 17.83 12.87
CA ALA A 593 13.06 17.54 11.56
C ALA A 593 13.98 16.73 10.63
N LYS A 594 15.25 16.56 10.97
CA LYS A 594 16.28 15.95 10.08
C LYS A 594 17.14 14.95 10.84
N SER A 595 17.56 13.88 10.15
CA SER A 595 18.54 12.90 10.62
C SER A 595 19.78 12.91 9.70
N THR A 596 20.88 12.40 10.19
CA THR A 596 22.17 12.36 9.48
C THR A 596 22.79 10.97 9.52
N LEU A 597 23.84 10.77 8.75
CA LEU A 597 24.60 9.52 8.68
C LEU A 597 25.29 9.17 10.03
N GLU A 598 25.49 10.15 10.89
CA GLU A 598 25.92 9.93 12.28
C GLU A 598 24.99 8.97 13.01
N GLY A 599 23.68 9.18 12.89
CA GLY A 599 22.70 8.30 13.53
C GLY A 599 22.61 6.88 12.92
N VAL A 600 23.11 6.65 11.70
CA VAL A 600 23.34 5.30 11.18
C VAL A 600 24.47 4.62 11.96
N MET A 601 25.59 5.34 12.18
CA MET A 601 26.74 4.81 12.90
C MET A 601 26.45 4.61 14.40
N GLU A 602 25.68 5.52 15.02
CA GLU A 602 25.24 5.37 16.42
C GLU A 602 24.36 4.13 16.65
N LYS A 603 23.62 3.69 15.61
CA LYS A 603 22.76 2.51 15.66
C LYS A 603 23.47 1.22 15.23
N GLU A 604 24.72 1.28 14.77
CA GLU A 604 25.43 0.11 14.27
C GLU A 604 25.50 -0.99 15.34
N ASP A 605 24.99 -2.18 14.98
CA ASP A 605 25.13 -3.40 15.77
C ASP A 605 25.42 -4.59 14.83
N PRO A 606 26.68 -5.05 14.75
CA PRO A 606 27.05 -6.15 13.86
C PRO A 606 26.41 -7.50 14.25
N ASN A 607 25.86 -7.62 15.46
CA ASN A 607 25.16 -8.82 15.92
C ASN A 607 23.66 -8.79 15.63
N ASN A 608 23.15 -7.64 15.20
CA ASN A 608 21.75 -7.47 14.83
C ASN A 608 21.63 -7.19 13.33
N TRP A 609 21.08 -8.13 12.58
CA TRP A 609 20.94 -8.05 11.13
C TRP A 609 20.21 -6.78 10.63
N GLU A 610 19.37 -6.15 11.46
CA GLU A 610 18.65 -4.92 11.14
C GLU A 610 19.55 -3.68 11.14
N TYR A 611 20.68 -3.72 11.88
CA TYR A 611 21.57 -2.58 12.12
C TYR A 611 23.00 -2.81 11.63
N VAL A 612 23.19 -3.74 10.70
CA VAL A 612 24.48 -3.93 10.04
C VAL A 612 24.76 -2.76 9.11
N VAL A 613 25.89 -2.08 9.32
CA VAL A 613 26.37 -1.04 8.42
C VAL A 613 27.34 -1.62 7.38
N ASP A 614 27.11 -1.27 6.11
CA ASP A 614 28.01 -1.69 5.03
C ASP A 614 29.42 -1.13 5.23
N PRO A 615 30.49 -1.95 5.15
CA PRO A 615 31.88 -1.48 5.37
C PRO A 615 32.30 -0.34 4.46
N LYS A 616 31.81 -0.30 3.21
CA LYS A 616 32.10 0.79 2.25
C LYS A 616 31.41 2.09 2.69
N LEU A 617 30.19 2.02 3.18
CA LEU A 617 29.49 3.18 3.71
C LEU A 617 30.21 3.73 4.95
N LYS A 618 30.68 2.83 5.83
CA LYS A 618 31.46 3.20 7.03
C LYS A 618 32.77 3.88 6.68
N ALA A 619 33.51 3.35 5.70
CA ALA A 619 34.74 3.97 5.21
C ALA A 619 34.51 5.37 4.60
N LEU A 620 33.40 5.57 3.87
CA LEU A 620 33.00 6.89 3.35
C LEU A 620 32.68 7.87 4.47
N TYR A 621 32.03 7.39 5.54
CA TYR A 621 31.72 8.18 6.74
C TYR A 621 33.00 8.59 7.49
N GLU A 622 33.89 7.66 7.78
CA GLU A 622 35.15 7.91 8.51
C GLU A 622 36.05 8.89 7.74
N ALA A 623 36.10 8.77 6.42
CA ALA A 623 36.84 9.68 5.54
C ALA A 623 36.13 11.03 5.31
N LYS A 624 34.88 11.20 5.78
CA LYS A 624 34.01 12.34 5.46
C LYS A 624 33.92 12.64 3.96
N ASN A 625 33.97 11.58 3.14
CA ASN A 625 33.97 11.69 1.68
C ASN A 625 32.55 11.85 1.14
N TYR A 626 31.86 12.92 1.53
CA TYR A 626 30.49 13.20 1.14
C TYR A 626 30.39 14.06 -0.12
N GLY A 627 31.51 14.69 -0.55
CA GLY A 627 31.52 15.59 -1.70
C GLY A 627 30.50 16.73 -1.54
N ARG A 628 29.81 17.06 -2.62
CA ARG A 628 28.82 18.15 -2.69
C ARG A 628 27.46 17.84 -2.03
N TYR A 629 27.29 16.65 -1.45
CA TYR A 629 26.03 16.20 -0.85
C TYR A 629 25.89 16.56 0.63
N ALA A 630 26.99 16.95 1.28
CA ALA A 630 27.02 17.34 2.69
C ALA A 630 26.18 18.61 2.97
N ASN A 631 25.70 18.71 4.20
CA ASN A 631 25.21 19.97 4.77
C ASN A 631 26.35 20.98 4.92
N SER A 632 26.01 22.26 5.12
CA SER A 632 26.99 23.32 5.36
C SER A 632 27.82 23.13 6.64
N ASP A 633 27.31 22.35 7.61
CA ASP A 633 28.03 21.96 8.83
C ASP A 633 28.94 20.73 8.67
N GLY A 634 29.00 20.16 7.45
CA GLY A 634 29.81 18.98 7.12
C GLY A 634 29.13 17.64 7.45
N SER A 635 27.93 17.62 8.01
CA SER A 635 27.17 16.40 8.22
C SER A 635 26.54 15.87 6.92
N MET A 636 26.33 14.54 6.83
CA MET A 636 25.63 13.92 5.68
C MET A 636 24.15 13.73 6.04
N PRO A 637 23.20 14.40 5.35
CA PRO A 637 21.76 14.21 5.62
C PRO A 637 21.33 12.82 5.19
N VAL A 638 20.33 12.24 5.89
CA VAL A 638 19.73 10.94 5.52
C VAL A 638 18.23 11.07 5.33
N ASN A 639 17.49 11.46 6.36
CA ASN A 639 16.05 11.63 6.27
C ASN A 639 15.60 12.97 6.85
N PHE A 640 14.40 13.38 6.46
CA PHE A 640 13.69 14.49 7.10
C PHE A 640 12.21 14.20 7.22
N CYS A 641 11.50 14.98 8.03
CA CYS A 641 10.05 14.82 8.19
C CYS A 641 9.29 16.11 7.90
N ALA A 642 8.04 15.96 7.47
CA ALA A 642 7.14 17.05 7.09
C ALA A 642 5.71 16.84 7.64
N THR A 643 4.96 17.94 7.78
CA THR A 643 3.58 17.93 8.27
C THR A 643 2.56 17.48 7.22
N THR A 644 2.98 16.86 6.14
CA THR A 644 2.11 16.36 5.08
C THR A 644 1.28 15.16 5.54
N HIS A 645 0.07 15.03 4.98
CA HIS A 645 -0.83 13.92 5.29
C HIS A 645 -0.63 12.76 4.30
N THR A 646 0.03 11.68 4.73
CA THR A 646 0.30 10.50 3.90
C THR A 646 -0.24 9.23 4.53
N THR A 647 -0.44 8.18 3.72
CA THR A 647 -0.78 6.81 4.14
C THR A 647 -0.09 5.80 3.23
N GLY A 648 -0.26 4.50 3.51
CA GLY A 648 0.23 3.43 2.63
C GLY A 648 -0.19 3.67 1.18
N GLY A 649 0.72 3.45 0.22
CA GLY A 649 0.56 3.83 -1.19
C GLY A 649 1.31 5.13 -1.55
N ASN A 650 1.53 6.04 -0.59
CA ASN A 650 2.43 7.19 -0.77
C ASN A 650 3.92 6.80 -0.75
N SER A 651 4.27 5.58 -0.52
CA SER A 651 5.64 5.06 -0.67
C SER A 651 6.16 5.35 -2.07
N GLY A 652 7.34 6.02 -2.20
CA GLY A 652 7.93 6.48 -3.45
C GLY A 652 7.37 7.81 -4.00
N SER A 653 6.41 8.43 -3.32
CA SER A 653 5.88 9.73 -3.73
C SER A 653 6.97 10.81 -3.74
N PRO A 654 7.07 11.62 -4.83
CA PRO A 654 7.94 12.78 -4.84
C PRO A 654 7.55 13.78 -3.77
N VAL A 655 8.56 14.27 -3.04
CA VAL A 655 8.45 15.43 -2.19
C VAL A 655 9.12 16.59 -2.89
N MET A 656 8.35 17.62 -3.16
CA MET A 656 8.78 18.76 -3.96
C MET A 656 8.81 20.03 -3.13
N ASN A 657 9.78 20.91 -3.43
CA ASN A 657 9.89 22.22 -2.82
C ASN A 657 8.88 23.23 -3.38
N ALA A 658 8.98 24.50 -2.97
CA ALA A 658 8.11 25.60 -3.40
C ALA A 658 8.09 25.80 -4.93
N ARG A 659 9.13 25.38 -5.65
CA ARG A 659 9.27 25.51 -7.11
C ARG A 659 8.89 24.24 -7.89
N GLY A 660 8.41 23.19 -7.19
CA GLY A 660 8.07 21.89 -7.80
C GLY A 660 9.28 21.03 -8.15
N GLU A 661 10.43 21.27 -7.51
CA GLU A 661 11.66 20.48 -7.70
C GLU A 661 11.74 19.38 -6.63
N LEU A 662 12.23 18.21 -7.01
CA LEU A 662 12.35 17.04 -6.12
C LEU A 662 13.44 17.25 -5.07
N ILE A 663 13.06 17.18 -3.80
CA ILE A 663 13.94 17.28 -2.64
C ILE A 663 14.02 15.98 -1.84
N GLY A 664 13.17 15.02 -2.11
CA GLY A 664 13.15 13.73 -1.44
C GLY A 664 12.07 12.78 -1.92
N LEU A 665 12.09 11.57 -1.39
CA LEU A 665 11.07 10.55 -1.60
C LEU A 665 10.38 10.21 -0.28
N ASN A 666 9.06 10.32 -0.25
CA ASN A 666 8.29 9.83 0.89
C ASN A 666 8.36 8.31 0.95
N PHE A 667 8.63 7.75 2.14
CA PHE A 667 8.67 6.30 2.28
C PHE A 667 7.90 5.77 3.49
N ASP A 668 7.65 6.63 4.52
CA ASP A 668 6.98 6.20 5.73
C ASP A 668 6.26 7.38 6.40
N ARG A 669 5.64 7.14 7.53
CA ARG A 669 5.18 8.14 8.50
C ARG A 669 5.52 7.69 9.92
N ASN A 670 5.54 8.64 10.85
CA ASN A 670 5.89 8.36 12.23
C ASN A 670 4.79 7.57 12.97
N TRP A 671 5.18 6.88 14.04
CA TRP A 671 4.29 6.05 14.86
C TRP A 671 3.07 6.81 15.39
N GLU A 672 3.28 8.02 15.88
CA GLU A 672 2.23 8.89 16.42
C GLU A 672 1.22 9.33 15.36
N GLY A 673 1.61 9.26 14.11
CA GLY A 673 0.79 9.60 12.95
C GLY A 673 0.01 8.45 12.35
N VAL A 674 0.15 7.20 12.82
CA VAL A 674 -0.52 6.02 12.22
C VAL A 674 -2.05 6.15 12.30
N GLY A 675 -2.58 6.81 13.33
CA GLY A 675 -4.01 7.13 13.44
C GLY A 675 -4.55 8.10 12.39
N GLY A 676 -3.69 8.73 11.59
CA GLY A 676 -4.08 9.67 10.54
C GLY A 676 -4.93 9.08 9.42
N ASP A 677 -5.04 7.75 9.34
CA ASP A 677 -6.00 7.10 8.45
C ASP A 677 -7.46 7.35 8.87
N ILE A 678 -7.70 7.58 10.17
CA ILE A 678 -9.00 7.93 10.75
C ILE A 678 -9.12 9.44 10.92
N GLU A 679 -8.13 10.07 11.56
CA GLU A 679 -8.12 11.51 11.84
C GLU A 679 -6.70 12.06 11.78
N TYR A 680 -6.49 13.11 10.98
CA TYR A 680 -5.22 13.78 10.86
C TYR A 680 -4.96 14.67 12.08
N LEU A 681 -3.87 14.42 12.79
CA LEU A 681 -3.46 15.17 13.98
C LEU A 681 -2.16 15.93 13.68
N PRO A 682 -2.22 17.23 13.29
CA PRO A 682 -1.07 17.99 12.77
C PRO A 682 0.08 18.14 13.77
N ASN A 683 -0.20 18.08 15.08
CA ASN A 683 0.82 18.17 16.11
C ASN A 683 1.68 16.92 16.21
N TYR A 684 1.21 15.78 15.69
CA TYR A 684 1.87 14.48 15.90
C TYR A 684 2.25 13.79 14.59
N GLN A 685 1.44 13.94 13.55
CA GLN A 685 1.67 13.24 12.30
C GLN A 685 2.79 13.88 11.48
N ARG A 686 3.74 13.05 11.04
CA ARG A 686 4.82 13.43 10.12
C ARG A 686 4.99 12.37 9.06
N SER A 687 5.11 12.81 7.82
CA SER A 687 5.65 11.99 6.73
C SER A 687 7.15 11.88 6.91
N ILE A 688 7.72 10.70 6.68
CA ILE A 688 9.15 10.43 6.75
C ILE A 688 9.69 10.34 5.32
N ILE A 689 10.73 11.11 5.04
CA ILE A 689 11.18 11.40 3.68
C ILE A 689 12.68 11.13 3.58
N LEU A 690 13.09 10.40 2.55
CA LEU A 690 14.49 10.23 2.18
C LEU A 690 15.00 11.54 1.56
N ASP A 691 16.07 12.13 2.12
CA ASP A 691 16.72 13.30 1.53
C ASP A 691 17.35 12.91 0.19
N ILE A 692 17.04 13.66 -0.86
CA ILE A 692 17.51 13.35 -2.21
C ILE A 692 19.04 13.35 -2.30
N ARG A 693 19.73 14.09 -1.44
CA ARG A 693 21.20 14.13 -1.39
C ARG A 693 21.78 12.82 -0.91
N TYR A 694 21.11 12.11 0.02
CA TYR A 694 21.56 10.78 0.44
C TYR A 694 21.44 9.77 -0.70
N LEU A 695 20.33 9.79 -1.42
CA LEU A 695 20.14 8.96 -2.62
C LEU A 695 21.26 9.22 -3.64
N LEU A 696 21.53 10.48 -3.98
CA LEU A 696 22.58 10.87 -4.92
C LEU A 696 23.98 10.50 -4.42
N PHE A 697 24.26 10.66 -3.12
CA PHE A 697 25.51 10.25 -2.48
C PHE A 697 25.73 8.74 -2.61
N ILE A 698 24.71 7.93 -2.39
CA ILE A 698 24.80 6.48 -2.56
C ILE A 698 25.07 6.11 -4.01
N ILE A 699 24.43 6.75 -4.99
CA ILE A 699 24.68 6.50 -6.41
C ILE A 699 26.12 6.90 -6.80
N ASP A 700 26.58 8.10 -6.39
CA ASP A 700 27.88 8.65 -6.79
C ASP A 700 29.03 8.00 -6.01
N LYS A 701 29.03 8.12 -4.67
CA LYS A 701 30.20 7.75 -3.85
C LYS A 701 30.20 6.28 -3.45
N PHE A 702 29.04 5.74 -3.11
CA PHE A 702 28.95 4.33 -2.74
C PHE A 702 28.96 3.42 -3.97
N ALA A 703 28.11 3.65 -4.95
CA ALA A 703 28.04 2.80 -6.15
C ALA A 703 29.06 3.18 -7.23
N GLY A 704 29.44 4.47 -7.35
CA GLY A 704 30.25 4.95 -8.45
C GLY A 704 29.53 4.96 -9.80
N CYS A 705 28.19 5.02 -9.79
CA CYS A 705 27.37 4.95 -11.01
C CYS A 705 27.16 6.35 -11.61
N GLN A 706 28.21 6.94 -12.17
CA GLN A 706 28.22 8.30 -12.72
C GLN A 706 27.15 8.49 -13.81
N ARG A 707 26.87 7.46 -14.61
CA ARG A 707 25.82 7.48 -15.65
C ARG A 707 24.48 7.99 -15.13
N LEU A 708 24.07 7.54 -13.94
CA LEU A 708 22.79 7.96 -13.35
C LEU A 708 22.83 9.41 -12.86
N ILE A 709 23.96 9.87 -12.33
CA ILE A 709 24.14 11.28 -11.94
C ILE A 709 24.07 12.19 -13.16
N ASP A 710 24.72 11.79 -14.27
CA ASP A 710 24.72 12.55 -15.52
C ASP A 710 23.32 12.62 -16.15
N GLU A 711 22.51 11.57 -16.01
CA GLU A 711 21.14 11.54 -16.50
C GLU A 711 20.18 12.35 -15.61
N ILE A 712 20.29 12.25 -14.29
CA ILE A 712 19.45 12.97 -13.32
C ILE A 712 19.73 14.49 -13.35
N GLN A 713 20.96 14.90 -13.62
CA GLN A 713 21.41 16.31 -13.65
C GLN A 713 20.95 17.13 -12.43
N PRO A 714 21.31 16.71 -11.19
CA PRO A 714 20.85 17.38 -9.98
C PRO A 714 21.35 18.82 -9.90
N GLN A 715 20.49 19.72 -9.42
CA GLN A 715 20.83 21.15 -9.17
C GLN A 715 21.36 21.28 -7.72
N PHE A 716 22.55 21.86 -7.58
CA PHE A 716 23.24 22.12 -6.31
C PHE A 716 23.21 23.58 -5.94
#